data_59330cda82c7be6e1dd6070d29572f95
#
_entry.id   59330cda82c7be6e1dd6070d29572f95
#
_cell.length_a   1.000
_cell.length_b   1.000
_cell.length_c   1.000
_cell.angle_alpha   90.00
_cell.angle_beta   90.00
_cell.angle_gamma   90.00
#
_symmetry.space_group_name_H-M   'P 1'
#
loop_
_entity.id
_entity.type
_entity.pdbx_description
1 polymer ?
#
loop_
_entity_poly.entity_id
_entity_poly.type
_entity_poly.pdbx_seq_one_letter_code
_entity_poly.pdbx_strand_id
1 'polypeptide(L)'
;MATLPEPGARSLHAGGSGQRCPTPSPPGSPGTRHSCSIAPLTPSPSPRSEARAAPAASFAVVVAIDFGTTSSGYAFSFRSDPEAIHMMRRWEGGDPGVANQKTPTSLLLTPAGAFHSFGYTARDYYHDLDPEEARDWLYFEKFKMKIHSTSDLTMQTELEAVNGKRVRALEVFAHALRFFKQHAVQELQEQCPALPESGAVRWVITVPAIWKQPAKQFMREAAYEAGLVSLEHPEQLLIALEPEAASIYCRKLRPHQLLELSPPPAARAPERTPDSSFRQAREQLRRSRHSRTFLVESGVGELWAEMQAGDHGPCMDGGGGLTHVVVXPPPCHRPGGPYGAVGVDLAFERLLCRIFGEDFMGAFKAKRPAAWVDLSIAFEARKRAAAPARCSPLNISLPFSFVDFYRKHRGHNVETALRKSNVTMVKWSSQGMLRLSPEAMSELFQPTISQIVAHIGELLRKPEVQGVKFLFLVGGFAESPMLQHAVQAAFGGACRVVVPQDVGLTILKGAVLFGLDPGIVRVRRSPLTYGVGVLNKFVEGKHPREKLLVKEGKEWCTDVFEKFVAAEQSVALGEVVQRSYCPARAGQRRTIINVYCSARDDVAYITDPGVRKCGTISLELDGADEAGGARGRREIRATMQFGDTEIKVTAVDVRTAKTVRATIDFLSN
;
A
#
# COMPACT_ATOMS: atom_id res chain seq x y z
N MET A 1 -25.40 -44.59 26.11
CA MET A 1 -26.60 -45.47 26.13
C MET A 1 -27.71 -44.65 25.54
N ALA A 2 -28.04 -44.98 24.48
CA ALA A 2 -28.96 -45.74 23.64
C ALA A 2 -29.97 -44.79 23.02
N THR A 3 -30.40 -44.81 21.86
CA THR A 3 -30.35 -45.52 20.59
C THR A 3 -31.43 -44.90 19.68
N LEU A 4 -31.08 -44.76 18.44
CA LEU A 4 -32.04 -44.50 17.34
C LEU A 4 -33.03 -45.65 17.19
N PRO A 5 -34.22 -45.53 16.51
CA PRO A 5 -34.24 -46.01 15.12
C PRO A 5 -35.15 -45.33 14.11
N GLU A 6 -34.80 -45.39 12.89
CA GLU A 6 -35.64 -45.44 11.67
C GLU A 6 -36.20 -46.86 11.48
N PRO A 7 -36.98 -47.21 10.40
CA PRO A 7 -37.72 -46.51 9.32
C PRO A 7 -39.10 -47.14 9.02
N GLY A 8 -39.76 -46.73 7.95
CA GLY A 8 -40.90 -47.50 7.45
C GLY A 8 -41.64 -46.89 6.25
N ALA A 9 -41.37 -47.43 5.09
CA ALA A 9 -42.08 -47.16 3.85
C ALA A 9 -43.42 -47.90 3.75
N ARG A 10 -44.39 -47.32 3.06
CA ARG A 10 -45.19 -48.07 2.05
C ARG A 10 -46.22 -47.22 1.30
N SER A 11 -46.30 -47.52 0.04
CA SER A 11 -47.09 -47.02 -1.06
C SER A 11 -48.61 -47.34 -0.98
N LEU A 12 -49.43 -46.62 -1.74
CA LEU A 12 -50.31 -47.16 -2.82
C LEU A 12 -51.41 -46.16 -3.28
N HIS A 13 -51.42 -45.94 -4.59
CA HIS A 13 -52.50 -45.68 -5.58
C HIS A 13 -53.87 -45.13 -5.14
N ALA A 14 -54.48 -44.20 -5.81
CA ALA A 14 -54.97 -44.09 -7.17
C ALA A 14 -55.98 -42.92 -7.35
N GLY A 15 -55.90 -42.29 -8.49
CA GLY A 15 -57.04 -41.91 -9.31
C GLY A 15 -57.86 -40.66 -8.99
N GLY A 16 -57.93 -39.73 -9.96
CA GLY A 16 -59.06 -38.82 -10.06
C GLY A 16 -58.78 -37.44 -10.61
N SER A 17 -59.29 -37.25 -11.81
CA SER A 17 -59.32 -36.05 -12.66
C SER A 17 -59.79 -34.75 -12.02
N GLY A 18 -59.28 -33.64 -12.51
CA GLY A 18 -60.11 -32.46 -12.63
C GLY A 18 -59.51 -31.12 -12.22
N GLN A 19 -59.40 -30.25 -13.16
CA GLN A 19 -59.40 -28.77 -13.11
C GLN A 19 -58.24 -28.02 -12.54
N ARG A 20 -57.63 -27.23 -13.41
CA ARG A 20 -56.56 -26.26 -13.17
C ARG A 20 -57.07 -25.03 -12.44
N CYS A 21 -56.46 -24.71 -11.30
CA CYS A 21 -56.40 -23.35 -10.76
C CYS A 21 -54.93 -22.94 -10.64
N PRO A 22 -54.58 -21.71 -10.97
CA PRO A 22 -53.18 -21.28 -10.89
C PRO A 22 -52.73 -21.05 -9.47
N THR A 23 -51.70 -21.72 -9.06
CA THR A 23 -51.01 -21.49 -7.79
C THR A 23 -50.15 -20.21 -7.88
N PRO A 24 -50.16 -19.37 -6.86
CA PRO A 24 -49.23 -18.21 -6.82
C PRO A 24 -47.79 -18.69 -6.55
N SER A 25 -46.88 -18.20 -7.36
CA SER A 25 -45.42 -18.45 -7.20
C SER A 25 -44.91 -17.90 -5.87
N PRO A 26 -43.96 -18.57 -5.23
CA PRO A 26 -43.36 -18.04 -4.00
C PRO A 26 -42.53 -16.76 -4.30
N PRO A 27 -42.40 -15.84 -3.33
CA PRO A 27 -41.63 -14.60 -3.56
C PRO A 27 -40.18 -14.94 -3.84
N GLY A 28 -39.73 -14.52 -5.00
CA GLY A 28 -38.33 -14.72 -5.41
C GLY A 28 -37.36 -13.98 -4.50
N SER A 29 -36.30 -14.66 -4.18
CA SER A 29 -35.09 -14.06 -3.59
C SER A 29 -34.70 -12.78 -4.36
N PRO A 30 -34.17 -11.74 -3.71
CA PRO A 30 -33.71 -10.56 -4.44
C PRO A 30 -32.58 -10.95 -5.38
N GLY A 31 -32.95 -11.16 -6.61
CA GLY A 31 -31.98 -11.43 -7.67
C GLY A 31 -31.10 -10.21 -7.86
N THR A 32 -29.81 -10.41 -7.75
CA THR A 32 -28.83 -9.46 -8.22
C THR A 32 -29.22 -9.03 -9.65
N ARG A 33 -29.70 -7.80 -9.76
CA ARG A 33 -29.97 -7.21 -11.07
C ARG A 33 -28.64 -6.98 -11.76
N HIS A 34 -28.18 -7.95 -12.53
CA HIS A 34 -27.10 -7.73 -13.49
C HIS A 34 -27.65 -6.79 -14.57
N SER A 35 -27.40 -5.49 -14.41
CA SER A 35 -27.74 -4.56 -15.48
C SER A 35 -26.67 -4.66 -16.57
N CYS A 36 -26.73 -5.70 -17.38
CA CYS A 36 -25.97 -5.80 -18.62
C CYS A 36 -26.59 -4.88 -19.65
N SER A 37 -26.16 -3.64 -19.68
CA SER A 37 -26.75 -2.64 -20.56
C SER A 37 -25.76 -2.08 -21.59
N ILE A 38 -24.90 -2.94 -22.14
CA ILE A 38 -23.94 -2.52 -23.16
C ILE A 38 -24.16 -3.29 -24.44
N ALA A 39 -24.52 -2.58 -25.50
CA ALA A 39 -24.50 -3.14 -26.85
C ALA A 39 -23.11 -2.86 -27.44
N PRO A 40 -22.37 -3.89 -27.86
CA PRO A 40 -21.03 -3.68 -28.37
C PRO A 40 -21.06 -3.09 -29.79
N LEU A 41 -20.15 -2.17 -30.02
CA LEU A 41 -19.73 -1.84 -31.38
C LEU A 41 -18.52 -2.73 -31.70
N THR A 42 -18.41 -3.18 -32.94
CA THR A 42 -17.28 -4.00 -33.40
C THR A 42 -15.95 -3.37 -33.04
N PRO A 43 -15.00 -4.17 -32.52
CA PRO A 43 -13.72 -3.60 -32.14
C PRO A 43 -12.92 -3.15 -33.35
N SER A 44 -12.73 -1.85 -33.48
CA SER A 44 -11.71 -1.31 -34.36
C SER A 44 -10.39 -1.33 -33.59
N PRO A 45 -9.28 -1.81 -34.16
CA PRO A 45 -7.99 -1.73 -33.47
C PRO A 45 -7.65 -0.26 -33.27
N SER A 46 -7.52 0.13 -32.01
CA SER A 46 -7.20 1.51 -31.66
C SER A 46 -5.79 1.84 -32.11
N PRO A 47 -5.58 2.93 -32.86
CA PRO A 47 -4.23 3.45 -33.02
C PRO A 47 -3.72 3.86 -31.66
N ARG A 48 -2.46 3.56 -31.38
CA ARG A 48 -1.76 4.07 -30.20
C ARG A 48 -1.69 5.59 -30.31
N SER A 49 -2.63 6.28 -29.70
CA SER A 49 -2.59 7.74 -29.68
C SER A 49 -1.87 8.21 -28.43
N GLU A 50 -0.83 9.00 -28.62
CA GLU A 50 -0.24 9.73 -27.51
C GLU A 50 -1.30 10.71 -26.99
N ALA A 51 -1.70 10.54 -25.74
CA ALA A 51 -2.59 11.49 -25.10
C ALA A 51 -1.89 12.83 -25.03
N ARG A 52 -2.51 13.86 -25.57
CA ARG A 52 -2.07 15.23 -25.38
C ARG A 52 -2.05 15.49 -23.88
N ALA A 53 -0.88 15.70 -23.32
CA ALA A 53 -0.74 15.99 -21.90
C ALA A 53 -1.60 17.20 -21.55
N ALA A 54 -2.50 17.04 -20.60
CA ALA A 54 -3.21 18.17 -20.01
C ALA A 54 -2.16 19.17 -19.50
N PRO A 55 -2.41 20.49 -19.61
CA PRO A 55 -1.47 21.47 -19.11
C PRO A 55 -1.14 21.14 -17.64
N ALA A 56 0.14 21.00 -17.35
CA ALA A 56 0.60 20.65 -16.02
C ALA A 56 0.09 21.71 -15.02
N ALA A 57 -0.65 21.28 -14.01
CA ALA A 57 -1.12 22.18 -12.96
C ALA A 57 0.08 22.98 -12.42
N SER A 58 -0.03 24.29 -12.38
CA SER A 58 1.04 25.13 -11.85
C SER A 58 1.09 24.96 -10.32
N PHE A 59 2.25 24.64 -9.82
CA PHE A 59 2.51 24.57 -8.38
C PHE A 59 3.81 25.29 -8.07
N ALA A 60 3.93 25.83 -6.86
CA ALA A 60 5.13 26.51 -6.39
C ALA A 60 5.99 25.62 -5.51
N VAL A 61 5.35 24.67 -4.80
CA VAL A 61 6.02 23.79 -3.84
C VAL A 61 5.41 22.39 -3.92
N VAL A 62 6.27 21.39 -3.75
CA VAL A 62 5.84 19.99 -3.54
C VAL A 62 5.97 19.69 -2.05
N VAL A 63 4.92 19.13 -1.45
CA VAL A 63 4.97 18.58 -0.09
C VAL A 63 4.69 17.09 -0.19
N ALA A 64 5.64 16.27 0.25
CA ALA A 64 5.49 14.82 0.29
C ALA A 64 5.27 14.36 1.73
N ILE A 65 4.26 13.53 1.95
CA ILE A 65 3.95 12.90 3.24
C ILE A 65 4.29 11.42 3.13
N ASP A 66 5.27 10.98 3.91
CA ASP A 66 5.57 9.57 4.08
C ASP A 66 4.75 9.07 5.28
N PHE A 67 3.63 8.44 4.96
CA PHE A 67 2.70 7.89 5.95
C PHE A 67 3.13 6.46 6.28
N GLY A 68 4.08 6.31 7.20
CA GLY A 68 4.66 5.00 7.55
C GLY A 68 3.82 4.23 8.58
N THR A 69 4.11 2.94 8.74
CA THR A 69 3.41 2.07 9.70
C THR A 69 3.71 2.46 11.16
N THR A 70 4.96 2.75 11.47
CA THR A 70 5.41 3.07 12.83
C THR A 70 5.73 4.53 13.02
N SER A 71 6.20 5.20 11.98
CA SER A 71 6.54 6.63 12.02
C SER A 71 6.21 7.27 10.68
N SER A 72 5.75 8.50 10.75
CA SER A 72 5.36 9.31 9.58
C SER A 72 6.06 10.65 9.62
N GLY A 73 6.15 11.31 8.48
CA GLY A 73 6.77 12.61 8.39
C GLY A 73 6.52 13.25 7.04
N TYR A 74 6.97 14.49 6.87
CA TYR A 74 6.87 15.16 5.58
C TYR A 74 8.16 15.92 5.26
N ALA A 75 8.32 16.18 3.98
CA ALA A 75 9.39 17.00 3.43
C ALA A 75 8.82 17.81 2.28
N PHE A 76 9.49 18.90 1.93
CA PHE A 76 9.04 19.73 0.81
C PHE A 76 10.24 20.27 0.01
N SER A 77 9.94 20.72 -1.20
CA SER A 77 10.91 21.40 -2.06
C SER A 77 10.18 22.42 -2.92
N PHE A 78 10.76 23.60 -3.03
CA PHE A 78 10.24 24.65 -3.89
C PHE A 78 10.62 24.35 -5.35
N ARG A 79 9.70 24.64 -6.25
CA ARG A 79 9.96 24.45 -7.69
C ARG A 79 11.10 25.34 -8.20
N SER A 80 11.31 26.48 -7.54
CA SER A 80 12.41 27.40 -7.84
C SER A 80 13.78 26.84 -7.45
N ASP A 81 13.82 25.88 -6.49
CA ASP A 81 15.07 25.24 -6.06
C ASP A 81 14.82 23.74 -5.84
N PRO A 82 14.70 22.96 -6.91
CA PRO A 82 14.30 21.55 -6.82
C PRO A 82 15.37 20.62 -6.24
N GLU A 83 16.59 21.10 -6.08
CA GLU A 83 17.67 20.30 -5.46
C GLU A 83 17.65 20.39 -3.93
N ALA A 84 17.01 21.42 -3.36
CA ALA A 84 16.88 21.59 -1.91
C ALA A 84 15.65 20.88 -1.40
N ILE A 85 15.85 19.78 -0.66
CA ILE A 85 14.77 19.04 0.01
C ILE A 85 14.81 19.39 1.49
N HIS A 86 13.78 20.08 1.94
CA HIS A 86 13.61 20.52 3.33
C HIS A 86 12.88 19.44 4.13
N MET A 87 13.57 18.93 5.16
CA MET A 87 13.01 17.88 6.03
C MET A 87 12.43 18.52 7.28
N MET A 88 11.20 18.16 7.62
CA MET A 88 10.63 18.59 8.90
C MET A 88 11.40 17.95 10.07
N ARG A 89 11.75 18.75 11.07
CA ARG A 89 12.56 18.33 12.23
C ARG A 89 12.02 18.80 13.58
N ARG A 90 10.95 19.59 13.57
CA ARG A 90 10.39 20.23 14.76
C ARG A 90 9.05 19.63 15.15
N TRP A 91 9.09 18.39 15.63
CA TRP A 91 7.87 17.75 16.13
C TRP A 91 7.69 18.10 17.60
N GLU A 92 6.49 18.52 17.97
CA GLU A 92 6.13 18.73 19.37
C GLU A 92 6.10 17.40 20.12
N GLY A 93 6.57 17.39 21.36
CA GLY A 93 6.66 16.18 22.20
C GLY A 93 7.91 15.37 21.90
N GLY A 94 8.00 14.20 22.52
CA GLY A 94 9.15 13.31 22.40
C GLY A 94 10.32 13.70 23.33
N ASP A 95 11.45 13.03 23.14
CA ASP A 95 12.63 13.24 24.00
C ASP A 95 13.24 14.62 23.78
N PRO A 96 13.39 15.43 24.84
CA PRO A 96 13.99 16.76 24.71
C PRO A 96 15.41 16.70 24.12
N GLY A 97 15.69 17.58 23.18
CA GLY A 97 17.02 17.68 22.54
C GLY A 97 17.27 16.72 21.39
N VAL A 98 16.33 15.84 21.07
CA VAL A 98 16.44 14.93 19.91
C VAL A 98 15.67 15.51 18.73
N ALA A 99 16.40 15.84 17.66
CA ALA A 99 15.78 16.31 16.41
C ALA A 99 15.30 15.11 15.59
N ASN A 100 14.05 14.74 15.76
CA ASN A 100 13.44 13.65 15.02
C ASN A 100 12.91 14.13 13.66
N GLN A 101 13.22 13.42 12.60
CA GLN A 101 12.76 13.72 11.24
C GLN A 101 11.39 13.12 10.94
N LYS A 102 10.92 12.24 11.81
CA LYS A 102 9.58 11.64 11.76
C LYS A 102 8.99 11.59 13.16
N THR A 103 7.67 11.56 13.23
CA THR A 103 6.89 11.41 14.46
C THR A 103 6.19 10.04 14.46
N PRO A 104 5.85 9.46 15.61
CA PRO A 104 5.11 8.20 15.63
C PRO A 104 3.80 8.28 14.82
N THR A 105 3.42 7.19 14.16
CA THR A 105 2.11 7.08 13.49
C THR A 105 1.08 6.73 14.56
N SER A 106 0.77 7.74 15.38
CA SER A 106 -0.12 7.63 16.53
C SER A 106 -1.13 8.76 16.49
N LEU A 107 -2.41 8.42 16.64
CA LEU A 107 -3.51 9.37 16.61
C LEU A 107 -4.30 9.26 17.90
N LEU A 108 -4.66 10.36 18.52
CA LEU A 108 -5.48 10.42 19.71
C LEU A 108 -6.75 11.21 19.43
N LEU A 109 -7.91 10.57 19.68
CA LEU A 109 -9.20 11.24 19.69
C LEU A 109 -9.74 11.26 21.11
N THR A 110 -10.53 12.28 21.42
CA THR A 110 -11.23 12.39 22.70
C THR A 110 -12.28 11.27 22.84
N PRO A 111 -12.82 11.03 24.03
CA PRO A 111 -13.93 10.07 24.20
C PRO A 111 -15.16 10.35 23.31
N ALA A 112 -15.35 11.63 22.89
CA ALA A 112 -16.43 12.03 21.99
C ALA A 112 -16.07 11.84 20.50
N GLY A 113 -14.86 11.35 20.17
CA GLY A 113 -14.42 11.12 18.80
C GLY A 113 -13.75 12.31 18.12
N ALA A 114 -13.60 13.45 18.81
CA ALA A 114 -12.96 14.63 18.22
C ALA A 114 -11.44 14.48 18.21
N PHE A 115 -10.78 15.02 17.18
CA PHE A 115 -9.32 15.04 17.08
C PHE A 115 -8.70 15.77 18.27
N HIS A 116 -7.72 15.14 18.91
CA HIS A 116 -6.93 15.76 19.97
C HIS A 116 -5.51 16.05 19.48
N SER A 117 -4.76 15.03 19.07
CA SER A 117 -3.36 15.21 18.69
C SER A 117 -2.86 14.03 17.83
N PHE A 118 -1.66 14.21 17.25
CA PHE A 118 -0.96 13.21 16.44
C PHE A 118 0.51 13.12 16.87
N GLY A 119 1.14 11.99 16.61
CA GLY A 119 2.57 11.80 16.78
C GLY A 119 3.01 11.70 18.25
N TYR A 120 4.10 12.35 18.57
CA TYR A 120 4.65 12.35 19.94
C TYR A 120 3.65 12.93 20.94
N THR A 121 3.01 14.05 20.61
CA THR A 121 2.00 14.68 21.50
C THR A 121 0.87 13.71 21.82
N ALA A 122 0.38 12.96 20.83
CA ALA A 122 -0.67 11.97 21.05
C ALA A 122 -0.21 10.83 21.96
N ARG A 123 1.00 10.34 21.71
CA ARG A 123 1.60 9.26 22.48
C ARG A 123 1.83 9.67 23.93
N ASP A 124 2.48 10.83 24.12
CA ASP A 124 2.88 11.30 25.45
C ASP A 124 1.65 11.67 26.29
N TYR A 125 0.65 12.35 25.68
CA TYR A 125 -0.61 12.66 26.37
C TYR A 125 -1.34 11.38 26.81
N TYR A 126 -1.47 10.38 25.90
CA TYR A 126 -2.14 9.12 26.23
C TYR A 126 -1.40 8.36 27.34
N HIS A 127 -0.08 8.42 27.35
CA HIS A 127 0.78 7.84 28.40
C HIS A 127 0.47 8.45 29.76
N ASP A 128 0.24 9.76 29.83
CA ASP A 128 0.04 10.48 31.09
C ASP A 128 -1.39 10.38 31.64
N LEU A 129 -2.33 9.80 30.87
CA LEU A 129 -3.72 9.64 31.33
C LEU A 129 -3.83 8.64 32.47
N ASP A 130 -4.73 8.93 33.41
CA ASP A 130 -5.10 7.96 34.43
C ASP A 130 -5.67 6.68 33.78
N PRO A 131 -5.42 5.50 34.37
CA PRO A 131 -5.88 4.25 33.78
C PRO A 131 -7.39 4.16 33.53
N GLU A 132 -8.20 4.91 34.27
CA GLU A 132 -9.64 4.95 34.05
C GLU A 132 -9.99 5.83 32.84
N GLU A 133 -9.39 6.99 32.73
CA GLU A 133 -9.55 7.91 31.61
C GLU A 133 -9.06 7.26 30.30
N ALA A 134 -7.89 6.62 30.33
CA ALA A 134 -7.30 5.98 29.15
C ALA A 134 -8.24 4.95 28.49
N ARG A 135 -9.18 4.36 29.26
CA ARG A 135 -10.17 3.43 28.72
C ARG A 135 -11.24 4.12 27.87
N ASP A 136 -11.40 5.41 28.01
CA ASP A 136 -12.41 6.15 27.24
C ASP A 136 -11.81 6.86 26.03
N TRP A 137 -10.55 7.25 26.09
CA TRP A 137 -9.83 7.91 24.99
C TRP A 137 -9.53 6.93 23.87
N LEU A 138 -9.57 7.41 22.62
CA LEU A 138 -9.41 6.58 21.42
C LEU A 138 -8.01 6.76 20.86
N TYR A 139 -7.09 5.88 21.27
CA TYR A 139 -5.69 5.92 20.82
C TYR A 139 -5.47 4.87 19.73
N PHE A 140 -4.95 5.32 18.59
CA PHE A 140 -4.65 4.47 17.43
C PHE A 140 -3.17 4.49 17.14
N GLU A 141 -2.56 3.32 16.99
CA GLU A 141 -1.16 3.19 16.54
C GLU A 141 -1.04 2.09 15.49
N LYS A 142 -0.01 2.19 14.64
CA LYS A 142 0.32 1.17 13.63
C LYS A 142 -0.85 0.78 12.71
N PHE A 143 -1.82 1.68 12.55
CA PHE A 143 -3.10 1.40 11.87
C PHE A 143 -2.99 1.31 10.35
N LYS A 144 -1.90 1.78 9.74
CA LYS A 144 -1.71 1.77 8.28
C LYS A 144 -1.94 0.37 7.68
N MET A 145 -1.45 -0.68 8.35
CA MET A 145 -1.49 -2.05 7.81
C MET A 145 -2.88 -2.67 7.82
N LYS A 146 -3.80 -2.14 8.62
CA LYS A 146 -5.19 -2.62 8.65
C LYS A 146 -5.88 -2.47 7.30
N ILE A 147 -5.55 -1.39 6.55
CA ILE A 147 -6.10 -1.14 5.21
C ILE A 147 -5.65 -2.22 4.21
N HIS A 148 -4.41 -2.69 4.32
CA HIS A 148 -3.90 -3.74 3.43
C HIS A 148 -4.49 -5.12 3.74
N SER A 149 -4.64 -5.44 5.03
CA SER A 149 -5.09 -6.76 5.47
C SER A 149 -6.60 -6.98 5.32
N THR A 150 -7.37 -5.92 5.08
CA THR A 150 -8.82 -6.01 4.90
C THR A 150 -9.15 -6.44 3.47
N SER A 151 -9.69 -7.63 3.30
CA SER A 151 -10.03 -8.19 1.99
C SER A 151 -11.12 -7.38 1.27
N ASP A 152 -12.05 -6.85 2.04
CA ASP A 152 -13.24 -6.15 1.55
C ASP A 152 -13.26 -4.71 2.06
N LEU A 153 -12.21 -3.98 1.70
CA LEU A 153 -12.06 -2.56 2.09
C LEU A 153 -13.17 -1.72 1.46
N THR A 154 -13.88 -1.00 2.31
CA THR A 154 -14.95 -0.08 1.91
C THR A 154 -14.80 1.25 2.65
N MET A 155 -15.60 2.23 2.29
CA MET A 155 -15.69 3.51 2.99
C MET A 155 -16.19 3.37 4.45
N GLN A 156 -16.82 2.24 4.78
CA GLN A 156 -17.36 1.96 6.12
C GLN A 156 -16.43 1.07 6.97
N THR A 157 -15.27 0.69 6.42
CA THR A 157 -14.28 -0.12 7.16
C THR A 157 -13.90 0.60 8.46
N GLU A 158 -13.86 -0.15 9.56
CA GLU A 158 -13.53 0.35 10.90
C GLU A 158 -12.13 -0.04 11.35
N LEU A 159 -11.54 0.82 12.17
CA LEU A 159 -10.31 0.57 12.91
C LEU A 159 -10.62 0.47 14.39
N GLU A 160 -9.91 -0.41 15.05
CA GLU A 160 -10.02 -0.62 16.48
C GLU A 160 -8.90 0.16 17.20
N ALA A 161 -9.30 1.02 18.13
CA ALA A 161 -8.40 1.72 19.04
C ALA A 161 -7.80 0.73 20.06
N VAL A 162 -6.74 1.15 20.76
CA VAL A 162 -6.05 0.30 21.75
C VAL A 162 -6.99 -0.18 22.85
N ASN A 163 -8.03 0.59 23.18
CA ASN A 163 -9.05 0.22 24.18
C ASN A 163 -10.17 -0.68 23.64
N GLY A 164 -10.11 -1.08 22.36
CA GLY A 164 -11.11 -1.96 21.72
C GLY A 164 -12.29 -1.24 21.08
N LYS A 165 -12.44 0.06 21.28
CA LYS A 165 -13.50 0.85 20.63
C LYS A 165 -13.19 1.03 19.14
N ARG A 166 -14.22 1.19 18.30
CA ARG A 166 -14.08 1.25 16.85
C ARG A 166 -14.50 2.59 16.28
N VAL A 167 -13.77 3.06 15.27
CA VAL A 167 -14.03 4.31 14.52
C VAL A 167 -13.81 4.01 13.03
N ARG A 168 -14.53 4.71 12.16
CA ARG A 168 -14.33 4.57 10.71
C ARG A 168 -12.87 4.83 10.35
N ALA A 169 -12.29 3.92 9.58
CA ALA A 169 -10.90 4.03 9.14
C ALA A 169 -10.65 5.33 8.36
N LEU A 170 -11.60 5.71 7.50
CA LEU A 170 -11.50 6.93 6.70
C LEU A 170 -11.29 8.16 7.57
N GLU A 171 -12.05 8.27 8.66
CA GLU A 171 -11.98 9.37 9.62
C GLU A 171 -10.61 9.43 10.31
N VAL A 172 -10.09 8.27 10.74
CA VAL A 172 -8.78 8.18 11.39
C VAL A 172 -7.67 8.65 10.43
N PHE A 173 -7.71 8.18 9.18
CA PHE A 173 -6.73 8.58 8.16
C PHE A 173 -6.88 10.06 7.79
N ALA A 174 -8.11 10.56 7.68
CA ALA A 174 -8.37 11.98 7.38
C ALA A 174 -7.82 12.90 8.46
N HIS A 175 -8.02 12.57 9.74
CA HIS A 175 -7.45 13.33 10.86
C HIS A 175 -5.92 13.38 10.79
N ALA A 176 -5.27 12.24 10.50
CA ALA A 176 -3.82 12.18 10.37
C ALA A 176 -3.32 13.05 9.21
N LEU A 177 -3.97 12.97 8.05
CA LEU A 177 -3.59 13.78 6.87
C LEU A 177 -3.86 15.27 7.10
N ARG A 178 -4.96 15.60 7.79
CA ARG A 178 -5.29 17.00 8.15
C ARG A 178 -4.22 17.60 9.07
N PHE A 179 -3.73 16.82 10.04
CA PHE A 179 -2.62 17.22 10.89
C PHE A 179 -1.38 17.56 10.05
N PHE A 180 -0.98 16.67 9.14
CA PHE A 180 0.18 16.92 8.28
C PHE A 180 -0.02 18.15 7.38
N LYS A 181 -1.23 18.33 6.85
CA LYS A 181 -1.56 19.51 6.04
C LYS A 181 -1.35 20.80 6.84
N GLN A 182 -1.98 20.89 8.04
CA GLN A 182 -1.93 22.08 8.88
C GLN A 182 -0.50 22.41 9.27
N HIS A 183 0.24 21.39 9.70
CA HIS A 183 1.63 21.52 10.12
C HIS A 183 2.54 21.98 8.96
N ALA A 184 2.36 21.36 7.77
CA ALA A 184 3.18 21.72 6.60
C ALA A 184 2.85 23.12 6.07
N VAL A 185 1.56 23.50 6.05
CA VAL A 185 1.15 24.85 5.60
C VAL A 185 1.71 25.91 6.54
N GLN A 186 1.67 25.68 7.85
CA GLN A 186 2.26 26.60 8.83
C GLN A 186 3.77 26.76 8.58
N GLU A 187 4.50 25.66 8.44
CA GLU A 187 5.95 25.67 8.16
C GLU A 187 6.27 26.42 6.86
N LEU A 188 5.46 26.18 5.82
CA LEU A 188 5.63 26.86 4.52
C LEU A 188 5.38 28.37 4.64
N GLN A 189 4.36 28.79 5.38
CA GLN A 189 4.06 30.20 5.62
C GLN A 189 5.17 30.91 6.40
N GLU A 190 5.79 30.22 7.37
CA GLU A 190 6.94 30.74 8.12
C GLU A 190 8.16 30.93 7.20
N GLN A 191 8.38 30.01 6.24
CA GLN A 191 9.53 30.08 5.33
C GLN A 191 9.28 30.99 4.13
N CYS A 192 8.03 31.08 3.64
CA CYS A 192 7.68 31.87 2.47
C CYS A 192 6.29 32.51 2.65
N PRO A 193 6.21 33.64 3.37
CA PRO A 193 4.93 34.32 3.62
C PRO A 193 4.17 34.75 2.36
N ALA A 194 4.85 34.86 1.22
CA ALA A 194 4.25 35.22 -0.05
C ALA A 194 3.58 34.06 -0.80
N LEU A 195 3.65 32.85 -0.25
CA LEU A 195 3.05 31.67 -0.90
C LEU A 195 1.51 31.78 -0.88
N PRO A 196 0.85 31.65 -2.06
CA PRO A 196 -0.63 31.67 -2.09
C PRO A 196 -1.23 30.57 -1.20
N GLU A 197 -2.31 30.87 -0.50
CA GLU A 197 -2.97 29.92 0.41
C GLU A 197 -3.59 28.73 -0.32
N SER A 198 -3.99 28.90 -1.56
CA SER A 198 -4.64 27.83 -2.32
C SER A 198 -3.97 27.60 -3.67
N GLY A 199 -3.92 26.37 -4.09
CA GLY A 199 -3.45 25.98 -5.42
C GLY A 199 -1.94 25.93 -5.61
N ALA A 200 -1.15 26.44 -4.66
CA ALA A 200 0.31 26.52 -4.82
C ALA A 200 1.03 25.22 -4.46
N VAL A 201 0.37 24.33 -3.72
CA VAL A 201 0.99 23.10 -3.20
C VAL A 201 0.56 21.89 -4.03
N ARG A 202 1.55 21.13 -4.50
CA ARG A 202 1.34 19.77 -4.98
C ARG A 202 1.66 18.80 -3.84
N TRP A 203 0.69 17.97 -3.51
CA TRP A 203 0.82 16.98 -2.42
C TRP A 203 1.21 15.62 -2.98
N VAL A 204 2.06 14.90 -2.26
CA VAL A 204 2.42 13.52 -2.58
C VAL A 204 2.22 12.69 -1.31
N ILE A 205 1.49 11.58 -1.42
CA ILE A 205 1.33 10.62 -0.31
C ILE A 205 1.98 9.31 -0.74
N THR A 206 2.84 8.74 0.11
CA THR A 206 3.46 7.45 -0.17
C THR A 206 2.58 6.29 0.28
N VAL A 207 2.54 5.24 -0.53
CA VAL A 207 1.82 4.01 -0.22
C VAL A 207 2.67 2.80 -0.59
N PRO A 208 2.53 1.67 0.12
CA PRO A 208 3.23 0.44 -0.25
C PRO A 208 2.87 -0.03 -1.66
N ALA A 209 3.83 -0.62 -2.37
CA ALA A 209 3.59 -1.11 -3.73
C ALA A 209 2.58 -2.26 -3.80
N ILE A 210 2.48 -3.05 -2.72
CA ILE A 210 1.53 -4.17 -2.64
C ILE A 210 0.07 -3.71 -2.52
N TRP A 211 -0.18 -2.43 -2.23
CA TRP A 211 -1.55 -1.90 -2.10
C TRP A 211 -2.26 -1.92 -3.46
N LYS A 212 -3.43 -2.54 -3.47
CA LYS A 212 -4.30 -2.63 -4.64
C LYS A 212 -5.08 -1.33 -4.84
N GLN A 213 -5.78 -1.20 -5.94
CA GLN A 213 -6.53 0.02 -6.28
C GLN A 213 -7.51 0.46 -5.18
N PRO A 214 -8.24 -0.45 -4.49
CA PRO A 214 -9.10 0.01 -3.38
C PRO A 214 -8.35 0.78 -2.28
N ALA A 215 -7.17 0.30 -1.88
CA ALA A 215 -6.39 0.97 -0.83
C ALA A 215 -5.83 2.32 -1.29
N LYS A 216 -5.45 2.44 -2.57
CA LYS A 216 -4.99 3.72 -3.15
C LYS A 216 -6.15 4.72 -3.23
N GLN A 217 -7.32 4.28 -3.70
CA GLN A 217 -8.52 5.11 -3.72
C GLN A 217 -8.89 5.56 -2.29
N PHE A 218 -8.84 4.64 -1.32
CA PHE A 218 -9.12 4.94 0.09
C PHE A 218 -8.23 6.09 0.60
N MET A 219 -6.94 6.06 0.29
CA MET A 219 -6.02 7.15 0.68
C MET A 219 -6.37 8.47 0.00
N ARG A 220 -6.81 8.43 -1.25
CA ARG A 220 -7.28 9.62 -1.98
C ARG A 220 -8.54 10.18 -1.35
N GLU A 221 -9.50 9.32 -0.98
CA GLU A 221 -10.73 9.74 -0.29
C GLU A 221 -10.42 10.34 1.08
N ALA A 222 -9.47 9.75 1.83
CA ALA A 222 -9.01 10.31 3.09
C ALA A 222 -8.38 11.70 2.90
N ALA A 223 -7.65 11.90 1.79
CA ALA A 223 -7.07 13.22 1.46
C ALA A 223 -8.15 14.25 1.12
N TYR A 224 -9.23 13.86 0.45
CA TYR A 224 -10.39 14.74 0.20
C TYR A 224 -11.07 15.10 1.53
N GLU A 225 -11.34 14.11 2.38
CA GLU A 225 -11.98 14.34 3.70
C GLU A 225 -11.09 15.19 4.62
N ALA A 226 -9.78 15.06 4.50
CA ALA A 226 -8.81 15.90 5.22
C ALA A 226 -8.75 17.33 4.68
N GLY A 227 -9.31 17.59 3.50
CA GLY A 227 -9.20 18.87 2.80
C GLY A 227 -7.79 19.11 2.25
N LEU A 228 -7.00 18.06 2.08
CA LEU A 228 -5.64 18.15 1.51
C LEU A 228 -5.71 18.65 0.08
N VAL A 229 -6.69 18.19 -0.65
CA VAL A 229 -6.94 18.53 -2.06
C VAL A 229 -8.46 18.55 -2.31
N SER A 230 -8.91 19.37 -3.26
CA SER A 230 -10.33 19.43 -3.61
C SER A 230 -10.67 18.45 -4.75
N LEU A 231 -11.95 18.09 -4.83
CA LEU A 231 -12.48 17.27 -5.94
C LEU A 231 -12.37 17.97 -7.29
N GLU A 232 -12.25 19.30 -7.28
CA GLU A 232 -12.11 20.13 -8.48
C GLU A 232 -10.69 20.07 -9.06
N HIS A 233 -9.69 19.81 -8.20
CA HIS A 233 -8.28 19.78 -8.56
C HIS A 233 -7.59 18.48 -8.10
N PRO A 234 -8.10 17.31 -8.52
CA PRO A 234 -7.55 16.02 -8.08
C PRO A 234 -6.10 15.79 -8.51
N GLU A 235 -5.63 16.53 -9.53
CA GLU A 235 -4.25 16.45 -10.04
C GLU A 235 -3.22 17.07 -9.09
N GLN A 236 -3.66 17.84 -8.10
CA GLN A 236 -2.76 18.38 -7.06
C GLN A 236 -2.31 17.31 -6.07
N LEU A 237 -2.94 16.12 -6.08
CA LEU A 237 -2.50 14.99 -5.26
C LEU A 237 -1.94 13.88 -6.14
N LEU A 238 -0.73 13.43 -5.83
CA LEU A 238 -0.10 12.26 -6.41
C LEU A 238 0.04 11.16 -5.35
N ILE A 239 -0.25 9.94 -5.73
CA ILE A 239 0.02 8.76 -4.91
C ILE A 239 1.33 8.15 -5.41
N ALA A 240 2.37 8.11 -4.57
CA ALA A 240 3.68 7.56 -4.91
C ALA A 240 3.85 6.19 -4.28
N LEU A 241 4.44 5.25 -5.01
CA LEU A 241 4.80 3.94 -4.43
C LEU A 241 6.11 4.09 -3.66
N GLU A 242 6.12 3.58 -2.42
CA GLU A 242 7.28 3.71 -1.52
C GLU A 242 8.60 3.24 -2.16
N PRO A 243 8.67 2.06 -2.81
CA PRO A 243 9.94 1.66 -3.42
C PRO A 243 10.27 2.43 -4.70
N GLU A 244 9.29 2.92 -5.47
CA GLU A 244 9.58 3.83 -6.60
C GLU A 244 10.23 5.10 -6.07
N ALA A 245 9.63 5.71 -5.05
CA ALA A 245 10.17 6.91 -4.42
C ALA A 245 11.60 6.66 -3.91
N ALA A 246 11.82 5.57 -3.17
CA ALA A 246 13.16 5.23 -2.68
C ALA A 246 14.16 5.08 -3.84
N SER A 247 13.77 4.42 -4.93
CA SER A 247 14.65 4.21 -6.09
C SER A 247 15.04 5.53 -6.76
N ILE A 248 14.09 6.46 -6.87
CA ILE A 248 14.33 7.81 -7.44
C ILE A 248 15.42 8.53 -6.64
N TYR A 249 15.31 8.51 -5.31
CA TYR A 249 16.31 9.15 -4.45
C TYR A 249 17.66 8.44 -4.49
N CYS A 250 17.67 7.10 -4.41
CA CYS A 250 18.91 6.32 -4.42
C CYS A 250 19.75 6.57 -5.67
N ARG A 251 19.12 6.88 -6.81
CA ARG A 251 19.81 7.21 -8.06
C ARG A 251 20.58 8.53 -7.99
N LYS A 252 20.12 9.46 -7.14
CA LYS A 252 20.79 10.78 -6.97
C LYS A 252 21.92 10.73 -5.94
N LEU A 253 22.03 9.66 -5.14
CA LEU A 253 23.02 9.58 -4.07
C LEU A 253 24.44 9.51 -4.62
N ARG A 254 25.33 10.23 -3.95
CA ARG A 254 26.77 10.20 -4.21
C ARG A 254 27.41 9.02 -3.47
N PRO A 255 28.56 8.51 -3.93
CA PRO A 255 29.21 7.34 -3.30
C PRO A 255 29.41 7.46 -1.79
N HIS A 256 29.76 8.64 -1.28
CA HIS A 256 29.98 8.84 0.15
C HIS A 256 28.69 8.78 1.00
N GLN A 257 27.52 8.83 0.35
CA GLN A 257 26.20 8.73 1.00
C GLN A 257 25.68 7.28 1.03
N LEU A 258 26.50 6.34 0.55
CA LEU A 258 26.17 4.93 0.44
C LEU A 258 27.06 4.12 1.37
N LEU A 259 26.50 3.38 2.29
CA LEU A 259 27.21 2.42 3.13
C LEU A 259 27.16 1.07 2.44
N GLU A 260 28.31 0.60 1.98
CA GLU A 260 28.44 -0.72 1.38
C GLU A 260 28.72 -1.74 2.48
N LEU A 261 27.84 -2.70 2.66
CA LEU A 261 27.98 -3.73 3.69
C LEU A 261 28.91 -4.86 3.25
N SER A 262 28.98 -5.12 1.94
CA SER A 262 29.88 -6.17 1.42
C SER A 262 31.31 -5.65 1.27
N PRO A 263 32.31 -6.35 1.78
CA PRO A 263 33.69 -5.99 1.44
C PRO A 263 33.92 -6.14 -0.06
N PRO A 264 34.73 -5.28 -0.66
CA PRO A 264 35.05 -5.43 -2.08
C PRO A 264 35.71 -6.81 -2.32
N PRO A 265 35.43 -7.47 -3.46
CA PRO A 265 36.07 -8.75 -3.75
C PRO A 265 37.59 -8.59 -3.70
N ALA A 266 38.25 -9.47 -2.98
CA ALA A 266 39.68 -9.41 -2.75
C ALA A 266 40.42 -9.43 -4.08
N ALA A 267 40.74 -8.24 -4.60
CA ALA A 267 41.67 -8.13 -5.74
C ALA A 267 43.06 -8.33 -5.22
N ARG A 268 43.76 -9.32 -5.74
CA ARG A 268 45.17 -9.47 -5.54
C ARG A 268 45.88 -8.28 -6.20
N ALA A 269 46.11 -7.20 -5.46
CA ALA A 269 46.96 -6.10 -5.93
C ALA A 269 47.13 -5.04 -4.83
N PRO A 270 48.14 -4.16 -4.97
CA PRO A 270 48.71 -3.40 -3.86
C PRO A 270 47.78 -2.38 -3.23
N GLU A 271 48.13 -2.01 -1.99
CA GLU A 271 47.46 -1.03 -1.14
C GLU A 271 46.95 0.19 -1.91
N ARG A 272 45.62 0.28 -2.07
CA ARG A 272 44.98 1.45 -2.64
C ARG A 272 44.13 2.14 -1.57
N THR A 273 44.23 3.43 -1.55
CA THR A 273 43.50 4.31 -0.65
C THR A 273 41.96 4.15 -0.83
N PRO A 274 41.13 4.34 0.23
CA PRO A 274 39.68 4.11 0.16
C PRO A 274 38.93 4.87 -0.96
N ASP A 275 39.51 5.97 -1.43
CA ASP A 275 38.92 6.83 -2.46
C ASP A 275 38.91 6.17 -3.86
N SER A 276 39.80 5.23 -4.12
CA SER A 276 39.92 4.60 -5.43
C SER A 276 38.85 3.53 -5.72
N SER A 277 38.35 2.86 -4.67
CA SER A 277 37.32 1.80 -4.84
C SER A 277 35.96 2.37 -5.23
N PHE A 278 35.59 3.52 -4.65
CA PHE A 278 34.34 4.20 -4.99
C PHE A 278 34.36 4.81 -6.39
N ARG A 279 35.50 5.33 -6.81
CA ARG A 279 35.67 5.85 -8.17
C ARG A 279 35.58 4.71 -9.20
N GLN A 280 36.15 3.55 -8.91
CA GLN A 280 36.05 2.37 -9.78
C GLN A 280 34.61 1.82 -9.84
N ALA A 281 33.89 1.78 -8.70
CA ALA A 281 32.50 1.35 -8.68
C ALA A 281 31.62 2.27 -9.53
N ARG A 282 31.85 3.58 -9.42
CA ARG A 282 31.12 4.60 -10.22
C ARG A 282 31.49 4.50 -11.71
N GLU A 283 32.76 4.28 -12.01
CA GLU A 283 33.23 4.08 -13.37
C GLU A 283 32.69 2.78 -13.97
N GLN A 284 32.58 1.73 -13.17
CA GLN A 284 31.96 0.46 -13.56
C GLN A 284 30.45 0.61 -13.73
N LEU A 285 29.77 1.40 -12.87
CA LEU A 285 28.36 1.76 -13.03
C LEU A 285 28.13 2.57 -14.30
N ARG A 286 29.06 3.48 -14.65
CA ARG A 286 29.02 4.26 -15.90
C ARG A 286 29.34 3.41 -17.13
N ARG A 287 30.29 2.45 -16.99
CA ARG A 287 30.75 1.63 -18.11
C ARG A 287 29.86 0.42 -18.38
N SER A 288 29.15 -0.07 -17.37
CA SER A 288 28.18 -1.13 -17.61
C SER A 288 26.85 -0.52 -18.06
N ARG A 289 26.68 -0.44 -19.37
CA ARG A 289 25.42 0.05 -20.00
C ARG A 289 24.19 -0.74 -19.58
N HIS A 290 24.35 -1.82 -18.79
CA HIS A 290 23.30 -2.73 -18.35
C HIS A 290 23.56 -3.23 -16.91
N SER A 291 23.79 -2.34 -15.93
CA SER A 291 23.89 -2.80 -14.54
C SER A 291 22.50 -2.87 -13.91
N ARG A 292 22.08 -4.08 -13.60
CA ARG A 292 20.82 -4.35 -12.92
C ARG A 292 20.99 -4.07 -11.43
N THR A 293 20.15 -3.24 -10.91
CA THR A 293 20.10 -2.88 -9.49
C THR A 293 18.79 -3.35 -8.90
N PHE A 294 18.88 -3.98 -7.74
CA PHE A 294 17.73 -4.51 -7.03
C PHE A 294 17.51 -3.69 -5.77
N LEU A 295 16.27 -3.27 -5.55
CA LEU A 295 15.91 -2.47 -4.37
C LEU A 295 14.91 -3.24 -3.53
N VAL A 296 15.25 -3.46 -2.26
CA VAL A 296 14.40 -4.15 -1.30
C VAL A 296 13.90 -3.14 -0.28
N GLU A 297 12.59 -2.94 -0.26
CA GLU A 297 11.93 -2.17 0.79
C GLU A 297 11.55 -3.11 1.92
N SER A 298 12.19 -2.90 3.08
CA SER A 298 11.99 -3.72 4.28
C SER A 298 10.97 -3.07 5.22
N GLY A 299 9.76 -2.89 4.76
CA GLY A 299 8.71 -2.30 5.61
C GLY A 299 7.41 -3.07 5.59
N VAL A 300 6.90 -3.32 4.42
CA VAL A 300 5.55 -3.89 4.28
C VAL A 300 5.40 -4.75 3.02
N GLY A 301 6.46 -5.03 2.35
CA GLY A 301 6.30 -5.83 1.15
C GLY A 301 7.38 -5.55 0.12
N GLU A 302 7.35 -6.34 -0.84
CA GLU A 302 8.39 -6.51 -1.82
C GLU A 302 8.14 -5.66 -3.03
N LEU A 303 9.15 -4.93 -3.40
CA LEU A 303 9.22 -4.46 -4.76
C LEU A 303 10.66 -4.52 -5.22
N TRP A 304 10.84 -5.03 -6.41
CA TRP A 304 12.12 -4.86 -7.09
C TRP A 304 11.91 -3.88 -8.25
N ALA A 305 12.81 -2.93 -8.32
CA ALA A 305 12.88 -2.00 -9.43
C ALA A 305 14.13 -2.35 -10.26
N GLU A 306 13.92 -2.68 -11.52
CA GLU A 306 15.03 -2.84 -12.45
C GLU A 306 15.37 -1.46 -13.00
N MET A 307 16.58 -0.99 -12.70
CA MET A 307 17.09 0.25 -13.26
C MET A 307 17.88 -0.08 -14.53
N GLN A 308 17.34 0.28 -15.69
CA GLN A 308 18.03 0.14 -16.96
C GLN A 308 18.61 1.48 -17.41
N ALA A 309 19.84 1.45 -17.88
CA ALA A 309 20.42 2.58 -18.59
C ALA A 309 19.82 2.63 -20.01
N GLY A 310 19.15 3.71 -20.34
CA GLY A 310 18.52 3.86 -21.67
C GLY A 310 19.50 4.07 -22.80
N ASP A 311 19.22 3.44 -23.92
CA ASP A 311 19.99 3.55 -25.16
C ASP A 311 19.38 4.65 -26.01
N HIS A 312 19.76 5.89 -25.75
CA HIS A 312 19.43 7.02 -26.63
C HIS A 312 20.69 7.80 -26.99
N GLY A 313 20.85 8.05 -28.26
CA GLY A 313 21.99 8.71 -28.88
C GLY A 313 22.35 10.07 -28.27
N PRO A 314 23.42 10.69 -28.76
CA PRO A 314 24.08 11.78 -28.04
C PRO A 314 23.22 13.02 -27.94
N CYS A 315 22.62 13.21 -26.77
CA CYS A 315 22.17 14.54 -26.38
C CYS A 315 23.37 15.29 -25.80
N MET A 316 23.70 16.34 -26.44
CA MET A 316 24.75 17.30 -26.07
C MET A 316 24.33 18.03 -24.79
N ASP A 317 24.53 17.40 -23.63
CA ASP A 317 24.72 18.14 -22.37
C ASP A 317 25.11 17.15 -21.26
N GLY A 318 26.15 17.49 -20.57
CA GLY A 318 27.00 16.65 -19.72
C GLY A 318 26.41 16.02 -18.47
N GLY A 319 25.30 15.32 -18.59
CA GLY A 319 24.70 14.59 -17.46
C GLY A 319 24.22 13.22 -17.88
N GLY A 320 25.13 12.25 -17.99
CA GLY A 320 24.77 10.86 -18.26
C GLY A 320 24.03 10.25 -17.08
N GLY A 321 22.72 10.47 -16.98
CA GLY A 321 21.84 9.90 -15.96
C GLY A 321 21.21 8.59 -16.41
N LEU A 322 21.05 7.66 -15.49
CA LEU A 322 20.21 6.47 -15.64
C LEU A 322 18.78 6.90 -15.95
N THR A 323 18.20 6.47 -17.05
CA THR A 323 17.01 7.11 -17.61
C THR A 323 15.69 6.39 -17.39
N HIS A 324 15.68 5.14 -16.91
CA HIS A 324 14.40 4.41 -16.78
C HIS A 324 14.31 3.59 -15.49
N VAL A 325 13.16 3.67 -14.82
CA VAL A 325 12.77 2.76 -13.75
C VAL A 325 11.66 1.85 -14.31
N VAL A 326 11.88 0.55 -14.27
CA VAL A 326 10.85 -0.45 -14.58
C VAL A 326 10.46 -1.10 -13.26
N VAL A 327 9.21 -1.05 -12.93
CA VAL A 327 8.71 -1.56 -11.65
C VAL A 327 7.94 -2.85 -11.88
N UNK A 328 8.25 -3.92 -11.41
CA UNK A 328 7.77 -4.88 -11.49
C UNK A 328 6.95 -5.10 -10.53
N PRO A 329 5.96 -5.44 -10.62
CA PRO A 329 5.09 -5.76 -9.49
C PRO A 329 5.53 -7.03 -8.75
N PRO A 330 5.14 -7.17 -7.49
CA PRO A 330 5.40 -8.41 -6.77
C PRO A 330 4.62 -9.57 -7.40
N PRO A 331 5.12 -10.79 -7.35
CA PRO A 331 4.40 -11.94 -7.89
C PRO A 331 3.05 -12.14 -7.18
N CYS A 332 2.00 -12.32 -7.98
CA CYS A 332 0.59 -12.30 -7.54
C CYS A 332 0.17 -13.44 -6.61
N HIS A 333 1.05 -14.38 -6.28
CA HIS A 333 0.64 -15.62 -5.64
C HIS A 333 0.90 -15.73 -4.13
N ARG A 334 1.52 -14.72 -3.50
CA ARG A 334 1.65 -14.69 -2.03
C ARG A 334 1.31 -13.30 -1.51
N PRO A 335 0.33 -13.19 -0.63
CA PRO A 335 0.07 -11.90 0.02
C PRO A 335 1.31 -11.49 0.79
N GLY A 336 1.75 -10.25 0.58
CA GLY A 336 2.82 -9.67 1.39
C GLY A 336 2.43 -9.78 2.85
N GLY A 337 3.26 -10.41 3.65
CA GLY A 337 3.03 -10.54 5.08
C GLY A 337 3.54 -9.31 5.83
N PRO A 338 3.32 -9.24 7.15
CA PRO A 338 3.88 -8.19 7.98
C PRO A 338 5.38 -8.44 8.23
N TYR A 339 6.17 -8.44 7.15
CA TYR A 339 7.61 -8.76 7.18
C TYR A 339 8.47 -7.52 7.49
N GLY A 340 7.98 -6.64 8.36
CA GLY A 340 8.70 -5.47 8.82
C GLY A 340 8.92 -5.50 10.32
N ALA A 341 9.27 -4.35 10.89
CA ALA A 341 9.54 -4.21 12.33
C ALA A 341 8.37 -4.68 13.21
N VAL A 342 7.14 -4.60 12.71
CA VAL A 342 5.94 -5.06 13.43
C VAL A 342 5.99 -6.58 13.69
N GLY A 343 6.62 -7.37 12.82
CA GLY A 343 6.80 -8.81 13.05
C GLY A 343 7.60 -9.10 14.31
N VAL A 344 8.59 -8.26 14.60
CA VAL A 344 9.40 -8.35 15.84
C VAL A 344 8.56 -7.98 17.06
N ASP A 345 7.68 -6.98 16.94
CA ASP A 345 6.76 -6.58 18.01
C ASP A 345 5.79 -7.73 18.36
N LEU A 346 5.24 -8.39 17.34
CA LEU A 346 4.37 -9.55 17.51
C LEU A 346 5.12 -10.73 18.15
N ALA A 347 6.40 -10.93 17.80
CA ALA A 347 7.22 -11.96 18.43
C ALA A 347 7.42 -11.66 19.93
N PHE A 348 7.65 -10.39 20.28
CA PHE A 348 7.76 -9.97 21.68
C PHE A 348 6.44 -10.20 22.42
N GLU A 349 5.32 -9.84 21.83
CA GLU A 349 4.00 -10.10 22.44
C GLU A 349 3.78 -11.59 22.68
N ARG A 350 4.12 -12.45 21.72
CA ARG A 350 4.05 -13.90 21.89
C ARG A 350 4.95 -14.40 23.02
N LEU A 351 6.14 -13.80 23.17
CA LEU A 351 7.03 -14.10 24.30
C LEU A 351 6.36 -13.75 25.63
N LEU A 352 5.71 -12.59 25.73
CA LEU A 352 4.98 -12.20 26.94
C LEU A 352 3.81 -13.16 27.23
N CYS A 353 3.09 -13.57 26.18
CA CYS A 353 2.01 -14.56 26.32
C CYS A 353 2.52 -15.92 26.86
N ARG A 354 3.69 -16.36 26.40
CA ARG A 354 4.34 -17.58 26.91
C ARG A 354 4.70 -17.47 28.40
N ILE A 355 5.15 -16.28 28.83
CA ILE A 355 5.59 -16.05 30.21
C ILE A 355 4.38 -15.84 31.15
N PHE A 356 3.41 -15.05 30.77
CA PHE A 356 2.35 -14.54 31.64
C PHE A 356 0.96 -15.16 31.35
N GLY A 357 0.80 -15.79 30.20
CA GLY A 357 -0.48 -16.39 29.77
C GLY A 357 -1.26 -15.45 28.81
N GLU A 358 -1.89 -16.03 27.77
CA GLU A 358 -2.67 -15.28 26.78
C GLU A 358 -3.87 -14.57 27.42
N ASP A 359 -4.56 -15.25 28.33
CA ASP A 359 -5.71 -14.74 29.09
C ASP A 359 -5.33 -13.49 29.90
N PHE A 360 -4.19 -13.57 30.60
CA PHE A 360 -3.68 -12.41 31.35
C PHE A 360 -3.34 -11.25 30.42
N MET A 361 -2.61 -11.53 29.34
CA MET A 361 -2.20 -10.47 28.41
C MET A 361 -3.43 -9.80 27.77
N GLY A 362 -4.45 -10.57 27.41
CA GLY A 362 -5.73 -10.04 26.93
C GLY A 362 -6.42 -9.15 27.95
N ALA A 363 -6.52 -9.63 29.20
CA ALA A 363 -7.11 -8.86 30.29
C ALA A 363 -6.32 -7.58 30.61
N PHE A 364 -5.00 -7.67 30.56
CA PHE A 364 -4.12 -6.51 30.81
C PHE A 364 -4.31 -5.43 29.73
N LYS A 365 -4.29 -5.80 28.47
CA LYS A 365 -4.50 -4.85 27.38
C LYS A 365 -5.87 -4.16 27.49
N ALA A 366 -6.91 -4.92 27.77
CA ALA A 366 -8.28 -4.37 27.88
C ALA A 366 -8.43 -3.42 29.08
N LYS A 367 -7.80 -3.75 30.23
CA LYS A 367 -7.99 -2.98 31.46
C LYS A 367 -6.92 -1.92 31.71
N ARG A 368 -5.78 -2.01 31.06
CA ARG A 368 -4.64 -1.10 31.22
C ARG A 368 -4.02 -0.73 29.87
N PRO A 369 -4.83 -0.18 28.93
CA PRO A 369 -4.33 0.05 27.56
C PRO A 369 -3.13 1.02 27.50
N ALA A 370 -3.11 2.09 28.30
CA ALA A 370 -1.97 3.02 28.33
C ALA A 370 -0.68 2.30 28.78
N ALA A 371 -0.77 1.44 29.81
CA ALA A 371 0.41 0.69 30.28
C ALA A 371 0.90 -0.33 29.23
N TRP A 372 0.01 -0.85 28.40
CA TRP A 372 0.41 -1.68 27.24
C TRP A 372 1.21 -0.85 26.23
N VAL A 373 0.77 0.38 25.96
CA VAL A 373 1.49 1.33 25.06
C VAL A 373 2.88 1.63 25.64
N ASP A 374 3.00 1.88 26.96
CA ASP A 374 4.29 2.11 27.62
C ASP A 374 5.25 0.95 27.43
N LEU A 375 4.76 -0.25 27.63
CA LEU A 375 5.57 -1.46 27.45
C LEU A 375 6.03 -1.60 26.01
N SER A 376 5.17 -1.25 25.06
CA SER A 376 5.48 -1.27 23.63
C SER A 376 6.57 -0.23 23.29
N ILE A 377 6.51 0.97 23.89
CA ILE A 377 7.53 2.02 23.72
C ILE A 377 8.87 1.55 24.30
N ALA A 378 8.85 0.98 25.52
CA ALA A 378 10.06 0.45 26.16
C ALA A 378 10.71 -0.64 25.29
N PHE A 379 9.92 -1.51 24.70
CA PHE A 379 10.42 -2.54 23.77
C PHE A 379 10.97 -1.92 22.49
N GLU A 380 10.28 -0.96 21.87
CA GLU A 380 10.72 -0.31 20.62
C GLU A 380 12.13 0.28 20.79
N ALA A 381 12.40 0.95 21.90
CA ALA A 381 13.72 1.51 22.19
C ALA A 381 14.81 0.43 22.22
N ARG A 382 14.51 -0.74 22.80
CA ARG A 382 15.46 -1.85 22.87
C ARG A 382 15.58 -2.60 21.54
N LYS A 383 14.48 -2.71 20.80
CA LYS A 383 14.47 -3.28 19.44
C LYS A 383 15.42 -2.49 18.52
N ARG A 384 15.36 -1.17 18.56
CA ARG A 384 16.27 -0.32 17.76
C ARG A 384 17.74 -0.47 18.17
N ALA A 385 18.02 -0.72 19.43
CA ALA A 385 19.36 -0.91 19.97
C ALA A 385 19.94 -2.31 19.76
N ALA A 386 19.15 -3.24 19.20
CA ALA A 386 19.62 -4.61 18.96
C ALA A 386 20.63 -4.67 17.82
N ALA A 387 21.72 -5.41 18.04
CA ALA A 387 22.80 -5.56 17.04
C ALA A 387 23.41 -6.95 17.18
N PRO A 388 23.87 -7.56 16.09
CA PRO A 388 24.43 -8.93 16.12
C PRO A 388 25.68 -9.06 17.01
N ALA A 389 26.49 -8.03 17.08
CA ALA A 389 27.72 -8.02 17.89
C ALA A 389 27.49 -7.71 19.38
N ARG A 390 26.24 -7.47 19.79
CA ARG A 390 25.95 -7.11 21.17
C ARG A 390 26.02 -8.34 22.07
N CYS A 391 26.88 -8.27 23.08
CA CYS A 391 27.04 -9.35 24.06
C CYS A 391 26.32 -9.08 25.39
N SER A 392 25.83 -7.85 25.59
CA SER A 392 25.16 -7.48 26.84
C SER A 392 23.64 -7.63 26.73
N PRO A 393 22.95 -8.08 27.79
CA PRO A 393 21.49 -8.17 27.77
C PRO A 393 20.82 -6.82 27.58
N LEU A 394 19.63 -6.82 27.00
CA LEU A 394 18.77 -5.65 26.86
C LEU A 394 17.69 -5.66 27.94
N ASN A 395 17.56 -4.56 28.65
CA ASN A 395 16.64 -4.41 29.77
C ASN A 395 15.39 -3.66 29.31
N ILE A 396 14.22 -4.28 29.51
CA ILE A 396 12.90 -3.71 29.21
C ILE A 396 12.19 -3.44 30.52
N SER A 397 11.85 -2.19 30.79
CA SER A 397 11.09 -1.83 31.99
C SER A 397 9.65 -2.34 31.85
N LEU A 398 9.16 -3.03 32.86
CA LEU A 398 7.73 -3.36 32.99
C LEU A 398 7.05 -2.23 33.75
N PRO A 399 5.95 -1.66 33.23
CA PRO A 399 5.19 -0.67 33.99
C PRO A 399 4.78 -1.20 35.36
N PHE A 400 4.79 -0.35 36.37
CA PHE A 400 4.36 -0.74 37.70
C PHE A 400 2.95 -1.34 37.68
N SER A 401 2.06 -0.73 36.91
CA SER A 401 0.68 -1.22 36.74
C SER A 401 0.61 -2.65 36.16
N PHE A 402 1.59 -3.06 35.30
CA PHE A 402 1.69 -4.43 34.83
C PHE A 402 2.00 -5.39 36.00
N VAL A 403 3.03 -5.05 36.78
CA VAL A 403 3.51 -5.88 37.89
C VAL A 403 2.41 -6.06 38.96
N ASP A 404 1.75 -4.95 39.32
CA ASP A 404 0.67 -4.95 40.32
C ASP A 404 -0.57 -5.73 39.82
N PHE A 405 -0.98 -5.44 38.55
CA PHE A 405 -2.12 -6.13 37.91
C PHE A 405 -1.84 -7.63 37.81
N TYR A 406 -0.61 -8.03 37.45
CA TYR A 406 -0.22 -9.44 37.36
C TYR A 406 -0.35 -10.13 38.74
N ARG A 407 0.20 -9.49 39.78
CA ARG A 407 0.14 -10.04 41.14
C ARG A 407 -1.30 -10.22 41.65
N LYS A 408 -2.17 -9.22 41.36
CA LYS A 408 -3.59 -9.28 41.72
C LYS A 408 -4.36 -10.36 40.95
N HIS A 409 -4.01 -10.54 39.68
CA HIS A 409 -4.70 -11.48 38.77
C HIS A 409 -4.28 -12.93 39.00
N ARG A 410 -3.00 -13.18 39.28
CA ARG A 410 -2.41 -14.54 39.39
C ARG A 410 -2.06 -14.99 40.80
N GLY A 411 -2.03 -14.10 41.79
CA GLY A 411 -1.70 -14.40 43.15
C GLY A 411 -0.21 -14.62 43.43
N HIS A 412 0.65 -14.42 42.46
CA HIS A 412 2.11 -14.51 42.62
C HIS A 412 2.83 -13.45 41.78
N ASN A 413 4.13 -13.28 42.05
CA ASN A 413 4.90 -12.20 41.41
C ASN A 413 5.46 -12.58 40.01
N VAL A 414 5.97 -11.59 39.28
CA VAL A 414 6.54 -11.71 37.94
C VAL A 414 7.71 -12.71 37.93
N GLU A 415 8.55 -12.69 38.96
CA GLU A 415 9.69 -13.61 39.04
C GLU A 415 9.25 -15.08 39.10
N THR A 416 8.17 -15.37 39.84
CA THR A 416 7.59 -16.71 39.90
C THR A 416 7.04 -17.12 38.52
N ALA A 417 6.41 -16.17 37.79
CA ALA A 417 5.93 -16.43 36.43
C ALA A 417 7.09 -16.84 35.50
N LEU A 418 8.18 -16.11 35.53
CA LEU A 418 9.36 -16.40 34.73
C LEU A 418 9.94 -17.80 35.05
N ARG A 419 10.06 -18.14 36.32
CA ARG A 419 10.54 -19.48 36.72
C ARG A 419 9.63 -20.60 36.22
N LYS A 420 8.32 -20.39 36.28
CA LYS A 420 7.32 -21.39 35.81
C LYS A 420 7.24 -21.51 34.28
N SER A 421 7.59 -20.46 33.54
CA SER A 421 7.43 -20.43 32.09
C SER A 421 8.48 -21.26 31.33
N ASN A 422 9.57 -21.67 32.00
CA ASN A 422 10.73 -22.36 31.41
C ASN A 422 11.43 -21.53 30.32
N VAL A 423 11.24 -20.19 30.29
CA VAL A 423 11.92 -19.30 29.38
C VAL A 423 13.24 -18.87 30.00
N THR A 424 14.31 -19.61 29.71
CA THR A 424 15.62 -19.43 30.35
C THR A 424 16.39 -18.19 29.92
N MET A 425 16.09 -17.65 28.71
CA MET A 425 16.80 -16.54 28.14
C MET A 425 16.27 -15.17 28.60
N VAL A 426 15.24 -15.14 29.43
CA VAL A 426 14.68 -13.93 30.02
C VAL A 426 14.80 -14.01 31.53
N LYS A 427 15.37 -13.00 32.15
CA LYS A 427 15.58 -12.94 33.59
C LYS A 427 14.87 -11.75 34.21
N TRP A 428 14.52 -11.82 35.46
CA TRP A 428 13.96 -10.73 36.23
C TRP A 428 15.06 -9.93 36.94
N SER A 429 14.95 -8.62 36.89
CA SER A 429 15.80 -7.74 37.69
C SER A 429 15.00 -7.18 38.86
N SER A 430 15.63 -7.05 40.01
CA SER A 430 15.05 -6.42 41.20
C SER A 430 14.57 -4.96 40.95
N GLN A 431 15.06 -4.34 39.87
CA GLN A 431 14.66 -2.99 39.46
C GLN A 431 13.40 -2.97 38.58
N GLY A 432 12.64 -4.07 38.51
CA GLY A 432 11.40 -4.11 37.72
C GLY A 432 11.59 -4.29 36.23
N MET A 433 12.68 -4.91 35.80
CA MET A 433 13.01 -5.05 34.38
C MET A 433 13.07 -6.52 33.96
N LEU A 434 12.58 -6.76 32.72
CA LEU A 434 12.87 -8.01 31.99
C LEU A 434 14.23 -7.84 31.31
N ARG A 435 15.16 -8.73 31.61
CA ARG A 435 16.50 -8.77 31.02
C ARG A 435 16.52 -9.85 29.96
N LEU A 436 16.47 -9.44 28.70
CA LEU A 436 16.54 -10.33 27.55
C LEU A 436 18.01 -10.55 27.17
N SER A 437 18.42 -11.81 27.07
CA SER A 437 19.76 -12.13 26.60
C SER A 437 19.89 -11.74 25.10
N PRO A 438 21.12 -11.62 24.57
CA PRO A 438 21.31 -11.38 23.13
C PRO A 438 20.62 -12.43 22.25
N GLU A 439 20.64 -13.69 22.69
CA GLU A 439 19.99 -14.80 21.98
C GLU A 439 18.47 -14.62 21.96
N ALA A 440 17.87 -14.23 23.10
CA ALA A 440 16.43 -13.93 23.18
C ALA A 440 16.03 -12.83 22.21
N MET A 441 16.84 -11.74 22.15
CA MET A 441 16.60 -10.68 21.18
C MET A 441 16.71 -11.18 19.74
N SER A 442 17.74 -11.99 19.45
CA SER A 442 17.91 -12.56 18.10
C SER A 442 16.72 -13.43 17.70
N GLU A 443 16.18 -14.24 18.62
CA GLU A 443 15.00 -15.09 18.40
C GLU A 443 13.76 -14.25 18.05
N LEU A 444 13.61 -13.05 18.61
CA LEU A 444 12.48 -12.18 18.27
C LEU A 444 12.57 -11.67 16.82
N PHE A 445 13.77 -11.41 16.30
CA PHE A 445 14.00 -10.96 14.94
C PHE A 445 13.94 -12.10 13.92
N GLN A 446 14.34 -13.30 14.30
CA GLN A 446 14.59 -14.43 13.40
C GLN A 446 13.40 -14.74 12.46
N PRO A 447 12.13 -14.84 12.94
CA PRO A 447 11.03 -15.19 12.04
C PRO A 447 10.84 -14.18 10.91
N THR A 448 10.92 -12.89 11.24
CA THR A 448 10.76 -11.81 10.26
C THR A 448 11.93 -11.77 9.28
N ILE A 449 13.16 -11.81 9.80
CA ILE A 449 14.37 -11.74 8.98
C ILE A 449 14.47 -12.94 8.05
N SER A 450 14.19 -14.16 8.54
CA SER A 450 14.23 -15.37 7.72
C SER A 450 13.28 -15.28 6.53
N GLN A 451 12.08 -14.74 6.74
CA GLN A 451 11.11 -14.56 5.67
C GLN A 451 11.60 -13.53 4.64
N ILE A 452 12.17 -12.41 5.09
CA ILE A 452 12.74 -11.40 4.20
C ILE A 452 13.89 -12.01 3.36
N VAL A 453 14.83 -12.70 4.01
CA VAL A 453 15.96 -13.33 3.34
C VAL A 453 15.50 -14.40 2.34
N ALA A 454 14.57 -15.27 2.75
CA ALA A 454 14.01 -16.31 1.87
C ALA A 454 13.39 -15.67 0.62
N HIS A 455 12.65 -14.59 0.84
CA HIS A 455 11.95 -13.89 -0.24
C HIS A 455 12.91 -13.20 -1.22
N ILE A 456 13.92 -12.48 -0.70
CA ILE A 456 14.99 -11.93 -1.55
C ILE A 456 15.66 -13.06 -2.38
N GLY A 457 15.91 -14.20 -1.74
CA GLY A 457 16.49 -15.36 -2.42
C GLY A 457 15.61 -15.90 -3.55
N GLU A 458 14.30 -15.97 -3.33
CA GLU A 458 13.33 -16.37 -4.37
C GLU A 458 13.37 -15.40 -5.56
N LEU A 459 13.40 -14.11 -5.28
CA LEU A 459 13.44 -13.07 -6.31
C LEU A 459 14.73 -13.12 -7.12
N LEU A 460 15.89 -13.24 -6.45
CA LEU A 460 17.19 -13.28 -7.12
C LEU A 460 17.37 -14.53 -8.02
N ARG A 461 16.59 -15.59 -7.80
CA ARG A 461 16.60 -16.78 -8.65
C ARG A 461 15.78 -16.62 -9.94
N LYS A 462 14.96 -15.58 -10.04
CA LYS A 462 14.14 -15.37 -11.25
C LYS A 462 15.01 -15.00 -12.45
N PRO A 463 14.74 -15.53 -13.64
CA PRO A 463 15.54 -15.23 -14.84
C PRO A 463 15.65 -13.72 -15.13
N GLU A 464 14.57 -12.98 -14.87
CA GLU A 464 14.48 -11.55 -15.11
C GLU A 464 15.43 -10.74 -14.23
N VAL A 465 15.83 -11.29 -13.08
CA VAL A 465 16.66 -10.62 -12.07
C VAL A 465 18.12 -11.11 -12.10
N GLN A 466 18.42 -12.12 -12.93
CA GLN A 466 19.78 -12.64 -13.03
C GLN A 466 20.78 -11.55 -13.44
N GLY A 467 21.97 -11.57 -12.83
CA GLY A 467 23.04 -10.61 -13.11
C GLY A 467 22.94 -9.31 -12.31
N VAL A 468 22.09 -9.26 -11.31
CA VAL A 468 22.02 -8.12 -10.38
C VAL A 468 23.35 -7.96 -9.65
N LYS A 469 23.92 -6.76 -9.68
CA LYS A 469 25.21 -6.44 -9.04
C LYS A 469 25.04 -5.71 -7.71
N PHE A 470 23.92 -5.00 -7.54
CA PHE A 470 23.67 -4.16 -6.37
C PHE A 470 22.31 -4.48 -5.75
N LEU A 471 22.30 -4.68 -4.45
CA LEU A 471 21.10 -4.87 -3.64
C LEU A 471 20.98 -3.69 -2.68
N PHE A 472 20.03 -2.80 -2.90
CA PHE A 472 19.79 -1.66 -2.01
C PHE A 472 18.75 -2.01 -0.96
N LEU A 473 19.11 -1.85 0.31
CA LEU A 473 18.15 -1.96 1.42
C LEU A 473 17.61 -0.57 1.77
N VAL A 474 16.30 -0.41 1.74
CA VAL A 474 15.62 0.86 2.02
C VAL A 474 14.42 0.66 2.96
N GLY A 475 13.86 1.75 3.45
CA GLY A 475 12.74 1.72 4.38
C GLY A 475 13.17 1.69 5.84
N GLY A 476 12.23 1.94 6.75
CA GLY A 476 12.55 2.10 8.18
C GLY A 476 13.19 0.88 8.84
N PHE A 477 12.77 -0.33 8.48
CA PHE A 477 13.37 -1.55 9.09
C PHE A 477 14.78 -1.82 8.58
N ALA A 478 15.17 -1.26 7.43
CA ALA A 478 16.55 -1.36 6.93
C ALA A 478 17.57 -0.60 7.81
N GLU A 479 17.11 0.24 8.74
CA GLU A 479 17.97 0.82 9.78
C GLU A 479 18.52 -0.25 10.74
N SER A 480 17.85 -1.40 10.88
CA SER A 480 18.20 -2.42 11.85
C SER A 480 19.50 -3.14 11.49
N PRO A 481 20.54 -3.08 12.36
CA PRO A 481 21.77 -3.85 12.14
C PRO A 481 21.53 -5.36 12.07
N MET A 482 20.47 -5.87 12.73
CA MET A 482 20.09 -7.28 12.67
C MET A 482 19.72 -7.69 11.25
N LEU A 483 18.90 -6.87 10.56
CA LEU A 483 18.50 -7.14 9.18
C LEU A 483 19.69 -6.97 8.21
N GLN A 484 20.43 -5.86 8.35
CA GLN A 484 21.60 -5.58 7.52
C GLN A 484 22.60 -6.75 7.54
N HIS A 485 22.92 -7.24 8.74
CA HIS A 485 23.85 -8.37 8.93
C HIS A 485 23.34 -9.64 8.24
N ALA A 486 22.08 -9.97 8.40
CA ALA A 486 21.49 -11.19 7.83
C ALA A 486 21.47 -11.15 6.29
N VAL A 487 21.11 -9.99 5.71
CA VAL A 487 21.07 -9.81 4.25
C VAL A 487 22.49 -9.86 3.69
N GLN A 488 23.44 -9.21 4.37
CA GLN A 488 24.87 -9.27 3.96
C GLN A 488 25.40 -10.70 4.00
N ALA A 489 25.11 -11.44 5.08
CA ALA A 489 25.56 -12.83 5.22
C ALA A 489 24.98 -13.73 4.13
N ALA A 490 23.72 -13.50 3.74
CA ALA A 490 23.04 -14.32 2.74
C ALA A 490 23.46 -13.98 1.31
N PHE A 491 23.67 -12.72 0.99
CA PHE A 491 23.81 -12.27 -0.41
C PHE A 491 25.10 -11.51 -0.72
N GLY A 492 25.92 -11.17 0.27
CA GLY A 492 27.16 -10.41 0.08
C GLY A 492 28.19 -11.09 -0.83
N GLY A 493 28.11 -12.41 -0.99
CA GLY A 493 28.96 -13.16 -1.94
C GLY A 493 28.47 -13.11 -3.39
N ALA A 494 27.20 -12.80 -3.60
CA ALA A 494 26.58 -12.80 -4.93
C ALA A 494 26.38 -11.38 -5.49
N CYS A 495 26.10 -10.40 -4.64
CA CYS A 495 25.90 -9.00 -5.04
C CYS A 495 26.37 -8.05 -3.94
N ARG A 496 26.57 -6.79 -4.29
CA ARG A 496 26.98 -5.76 -3.34
C ARG A 496 25.76 -5.22 -2.61
N VAL A 497 25.70 -5.42 -1.28
CA VAL A 497 24.60 -4.92 -0.44
C VAL A 497 24.90 -3.49 -0.02
N VAL A 498 24.00 -2.59 -0.31
CA VAL A 498 24.16 -1.14 -0.11
C VAL A 498 23.01 -0.59 0.74
N VAL A 499 23.36 0.23 1.74
CA VAL A 499 22.38 0.92 2.59
C VAL A 499 22.64 2.43 2.47
N PRO A 500 21.66 3.24 2.05
CA PRO A 500 21.81 4.69 2.09
C PRO A 500 22.03 5.20 3.53
N GLN A 501 22.82 6.24 3.70
CA GLN A 501 23.04 6.84 5.05
C GLN A 501 21.75 7.29 5.70
N ASP A 502 20.84 7.90 4.92
CA ASP A 502 19.54 8.36 5.39
C ASP A 502 18.45 7.32 5.05
N VAL A 503 18.71 6.05 5.32
CA VAL A 503 17.87 4.93 4.84
C VAL A 503 16.39 5.08 5.21
N GLY A 504 16.07 5.58 6.40
CA GLY A 504 14.69 5.83 6.85
C GLY A 504 14.00 6.98 6.14
N LEU A 505 14.75 7.81 5.39
CA LEU A 505 14.23 9.00 4.72
C LEU A 505 14.25 8.88 3.19
N THR A 506 14.78 7.79 2.64
CA THR A 506 14.90 7.59 1.18
C THR A 506 13.54 7.69 0.49
N ILE A 507 12.52 7.10 1.08
CA ILE A 507 11.15 7.12 0.56
C ILE A 507 10.64 8.56 0.51
N LEU A 508 10.76 9.27 1.62
CA LEU A 508 10.24 10.63 1.76
C LEU A 508 10.93 11.60 0.78
N LYS A 509 12.26 11.56 0.73
CA LYS A 509 13.03 12.41 -0.20
C LYS A 509 12.72 12.07 -1.66
N GLY A 510 12.59 10.79 -1.96
CA GLY A 510 12.21 10.33 -3.30
C GLY A 510 10.79 10.73 -3.70
N ALA A 511 9.87 10.76 -2.75
CA ALA A 511 8.50 11.21 -2.98
C ALA A 511 8.45 12.70 -3.35
N VAL A 512 9.31 13.52 -2.73
CA VAL A 512 9.46 14.94 -3.13
C VAL A 512 9.93 15.03 -4.60
N LEU A 513 10.97 14.27 -4.95
CA LEU A 513 11.51 14.24 -6.32
C LEU A 513 10.46 13.75 -7.32
N PHE A 514 9.69 12.74 -6.96
CA PHE A 514 8.57 12.25 -7.78
C PHE A 514 7.51 13.35 -7.97
N GLY A 515 7.21 14.09 -6.92
CA GLY A 515 6.26 15.22 -7.00
C GLY A 515 6.73 16.34 -7.91
N LEU A 516 8.04 16.60 -7.93
CA LEU A 516 8.63 17.60 -8.84
C LEU A 516 8.56 17.13 -10.30
N ASP A 517 8.86 15.85 -10.55
CA ASP A 517 8.82 15.25 -11.90
C ASP A 517 8.24 13.83 -11.85
N PRO A 518 6.90 13.68 -11.93
CA PRO A 518 6.29 12.35 -12.01
C PRO A 518 6.68 11.56 -13.25
N GLY A 519 7.12 12.24 -14.31
CA GLY A 519 7.57 11.63 -15.58
C GLY A 519 8.85 10.81 -15.47
N ILE A 520 9.53 10.88 -14.33
CA ILE A 520 10.75 10.08 -14.09
C ILE A 520 10.46 8.56 -14.12
N VAL A 521 9.23 8.14 -13.75
CA VAL A 521 8.79 6.75 -13.87
C VAL A 521 8.03 6.63 -15.19
N ARG A 522 8.69 6.16 -16.22
CA ARG A 522 8.15 6.12 -17.59
C ARG A 522 7.32 4.90 -17.92
N VAL A 523 7.60 3.77 -17.28
CA VAL A 523 6.94 2.50 -17.57
C VAL A 523 6.64 1.76 -16.27
N ARG A 524 5.44 1.20 -16.16
CA ARG A 524 5.07 0.29 -15.07
C ARG A 524 4.54 -1.00 -15.65
N ARG A 525 4.76 -2.10 -14.95
CA ARG A 525 4.11 -3.36 -15.29
C ARG A 525 2.79 -3.47 -14.54
N SER A 526 1.74 -3.88 -15.25
CA SER A 526 0.44 -4.07 -14.62
C SER A 526 0.48 -5.28 -13.68
N PRO A 527 0.05 -5.12 -12.40
CA PRO A 527 0.05 -6.27 -11.47
C PRO A 527 -1.05 -7.28 -11.76
N LEU A 528 -2.07 -6.89 -12.53
CA LEU A 528 -3.23 -7.73 -12.83
C LEU A 528 -3.69 -7.50 -14.28
N THR A 529 -4.38 -8.48 -14.82
CA THR A 529 -5.17 -8.31 -16.03
C THR A 529 -6.44 -7.54 -15.66
N TYR A 530 -6.73 -6.44 -16.36
CA TYR A 530 -7.95 -5.65 -16.19
C TYR A 530 -8.77 -5.66 -17.48
N GLY A 531 -10.10 -5.70 -17.33
CA GLY A 531 -11.02 -5.65 -18.45
C GLY A 531 -12.47 -5.46 -18.00
N VAL A 532 -13.37 -5.57 -18.95
CA VAL A 532 -14.81 -5.42 -18.72
C VAL A 532 -15.57 -6.61 -19.32
N GLY A 533 -16.77 -6.85 -18.82
CA GLY A 533 -17.67 -7.83 -19.38
C GLY A 533 -18.47 -7.22 -20.54
N VAL A 534 -18.42 -7.82 -21.71
CA VAL A 534 -19.13 -7.34 -22.91
C VAL A 534 -19.92 -8.47 -23.57
N LEU A 535 -20.88 -8.06 -24.41
CA LEU A 535 -21.55 -8.94 -25.35
C LEU A 535 -20.82 -8.88 -26.69
N ASN A 536 -20.40 -10.03 -27.21
CA ASN A 536 -19.81 -10.13 -28.53
C ASN A 536 -20.71 -10.96 -29.45
N LYS A 537 -20.55 -10.85 -30.78
CA LYS A 537 -21.24 -11.68 -31.73
C LYS A 537 -20.90 -13.15 -31.45
N PHE A 538 -21.94 -14.00 -31.35
CA PHE A 538 -21.71 -15.43 -31.11
C PHE A 538 -21.11 -16.06 -32.38
N VAL A 539 -20.17 -16.97 -32.20
CA VAL A 539 -19.52 -17.74 -33.28
C VAL A 539 -19.56 -19.20 -32.89
N GLU A 540 -20.30 -19.97 -33.65
CA GLU A 540 -20.41 -21.41 -33.44
C GLU A 540 -19.03 -22.08 -33.55
N GLY A 541 -18.73 -23.01 -32.66
CA GLY A 541 -17.45 -23.69 -32.60
C GLY A 541 -16.33 -22.94 -31.86
N LYS A 542 -16.50 -21.62 -31.65
CA LYS A 542 -15.56 -20.79 -30.89
C LYS A 542 -16.07 -20.51 -29.48
N HIS A 543 -17.35 -20.22 -29.34
CA HIS A 543 -17.95 -19.85 -28.06
C HIS A 543 -18.79 -21.03 -27.51
N PRO A 544 -18.73 -21.25 -26.17
CA PRO A 544 -19.59 -22.27 -25.54
C PRO A 544 -21.07 -21.95 -25.73
N ARG A 545 -21.89 -22.96 -26.00
CA ARG A 545 -23.32 -22.79 -26.24
C ARG A 545 -24.08 -22.22 -25.03
N GLU A 546 -23.60 -22.48 -23.82
CA GLU A 546 -24.15 -21.90 -22.60
C GLU A 546 -24.03 -20.38 -22.52
N LYS A 547 -23.16 -19.78 -23.34
CA LYS A 547 -22.98 -18.34 -23.44
C LYS A 547 -23.80 -17.69 -24.56
N LEU A 548 -24.59 -18.50 -25.30
CA LEU A 548 -25.42 -17.97 -26.37
C LEU A 548 -26.63 -17.22 -25.81
N LEU A 549 -26.79 -15.99 -26.26
CA LEU A 549 -27.95 -15.13 -25.97
C LEU A 549 -28.55 -14.68 -27.30
N VAL A 550 -29.81 -15.02 -27.55
CA VAL A 550 -30.53 -14.51 -28.72
C VAL A 550 -31.33 -13.26 -28.29
N LYS A 551 -31.04 -12.13 -28.93
CA LYS A 551 -31.69 -10.85 -28.65
C LYS A 551 -31.95 -10.10 -29.96
N GLU A 552 -33.20 -9.70 -30.17
CA GLU A 552 -33.59 -8.95 -31.39
C GLU A 552 -33.21 -9.70 -32.67
N GLY A 553 -33.37 -11.03 -32.70
CA GLY A 553 -33.03 -11.88 -33.83
C GLY A 553 -31.54 -12.04 -34.13
N LYS A 554 -30.68 -11.58 -33.21
CA LYS A 554 -29.23 -11.71 -33.35
C LYS A 554 -28.67 -12.57 -32.22
N GLU A 555 -27.61 -13.30 -32.54
CA GLU A 555 -26.92 -14.19 -31.60
C GLU A 555 -25.70 -13.49 -30.98
N TRP A 556 -25.66 -13.50 -29.66
CA TRP A 556 -24.62 -12.88 -28.87
C TRP A 556 -23.96 -13.87 -27.93
N CYS A 557 -22.66 -13.71 -27.69
CA CYS A 557 -21.93 -14.43 -26.64
C CYS A 557 -21.89 -13.54 -25.41
N THR A 558 -22.40 -14.02 -24.27
CA THR A 558 -22.40 -13.28 -23.02
C THR A 558 -21.07 -13.41 -22.27
N ASP A 559 -20.85 -12.52 -21.35
CA ASP A 559 -19.79 -12.57 -20.35
C ASP A 559 -18.36 -12.55 -20.91
N VAL A 560 -18.19 -12.13 -22.16
CA VAL A 560 -16.85 -12.07 -22.77
C VAL A 560 -15.99 -11.05 -22.00
N PHE A 561 -14.78 -11.48 -21.60
CA PHE A 561 -13.81 -10.61 -20.93
C PHE A 561 -13.05 -9.79 -21.99
N GLU A 562 -13.44 -8.53 -22.15
CA GLU A 562 -12.70 -7.61 -23.02
C GLU A 562 -11.52 -7.04 -22.24
N LYS A 563 -10.32 -7.52 -22.58
CA LYS A 563 -9.08 -7.16 -21.90
C LYS A 563 -8.61 -5.75 -22.29
N PHE A 564 -8.24 -4.95 -21.28
CA PHE A 564 -7.61 -3.65 -21.47
C PHE A 564 -6.09 -3.75 -21.35
N VAL A 565 -5.61 -4.43 -20.32
CA VAL A 565 -4.19 -4.61 -20.03
C VAL A 565 -4.02 -6.01 -19.42
N ALA A 566 -2.95 -6.69 -19.81
CA ALA A 566 -2.62 -8.02 -19.26
C ALA A 566 -1.74 -7.88 -18.00
N ALA A 567 -1.79 -8.87 -17.13
CA ALA A 567 -0.82 -8.99 -16.02
C ALA A 567 0.60 -9.04 -16.61
N GLU A 568 1.53 -8.38 -15.95
CA GLU A 568 2.94 -8.25 -16.35
C GLU A 568 3.16 -7.44 -17.63
N GLN A 569 2.12 -6.95 -18.30
CA GLN A 569 2.28 -6.08 -19.46
C GLN A 569 2.93 -4.75 -19.04
N SER A 570 3.95 -4.34 -19.79
CA SER A 570 4.57 -3.01 -19.63
C SER A 570 3.64 -1.96 -20.22
N VAL A 571 3.33 -0.94 -19.43
CA VAL A 571 2.45 0.17 -19.81
C VAL A 571 3.20 1.49 -19.61
N ALA A 572 3.32 2.25 -20.65
CA ALA A 572 4.01 3.54 -20.60
C ALA A 572 3.16 4.59 -19.88
N LEU A 573 3.83 5.54 -19.22
CA LEU A 573 3.15 6.68 -18.62
C LEU A 573 2.39 7.44 -19.69
N GLY A 574 1.09 7.68 -19.48
CA GLY A 574 0.23 8.35 -20.47
C GLY A 574 -0.38 7.41 -21.50
N GLU A 575 0.01 6.14 -21.52
CA GLU A 575 -0.61 5.16 -22.42
C GLU A 575 -2.07 4.95 -22.04
N VAL A 576 -2.96 4.98 -23.02
CA VAL A 576 -4.41 4.91 -22.81
C VAL A 576 -5.05 3.81 -23.64
N VAL A 577 -6.10 3.25 -23.08
CA VAL A 577 -7.00 2.33 -23.78
C VAL A 577 -8.33 3.05 -23.98
N GLN A 578 -8.79 3.14 -25.22
CA GLN A 578 -10.06 3.80 -25.56
C GLN A 578 -11.10 2.76 -25.94
N ARG A 579 -12.32 2.93 -25.48
CA ARG A 579 -13.48 2.10 -25.84
C ARG A 579 -14.72 2.97 -25.98
N SER A 580 -15.57 2.62 -26.94
CA SER A 580 -16.84 3.29 -27.17
C SER A 580 -17.99 2.49 -26.55
N TYR A 581 -18.85 3.19 -25.86
CA TYR A 581 -20.04 2.62 -25.18
C TYR A 581 -21.28 3.40 -25.61
N CYS A 582 -22.38 2.65 -25.80
CA CYS A 582 -23.66 3.25 -26.08
C CYS A 582 -24.60 2.99 -24.90
N PRO A 583 -25.30 4.00 -24.36
CA PRO A 583 -26.31 3.76 -23.36
C PRO A 583 -27.35 2.72 -23.84
N ALA A 584 -27.83 1.88 -22.93
CA ALA A 584 -28.78 0.83 -23.27
C ALA A 584 -30.15 1.38 -23.68
N ARG A 585 -30.51 2.56 -23.14
CA ARG A 585 -31.80 3.22 -23.40
C ARG A 585 -31.58 4.69 -23.77
N ALA A 586 -32.45 5.19 -24.66
CA ALA A 586 -32.50 6.62 -24.95
C ALA A 586 -32.88 7.39 -23.66
N GLY A 587 -32.28 8.53 -23.42
CA GLY A 587 -32.52 9.34 -22.22
C GLY A 587 -31.89 8.82 -20.93
N GLN A 588 -31.08 7.75 -20.99
CA GLN A 588 -30.37 7.23 -19.80
C GLN A 588 -29.36 8.26 -19.27
N ARG A 589 -29.51 8.61 -17.98
CA ARG A 589 -28.69 9.65 -17.33
C ARG A 589 -27.38 9.12 -16.75
N ARG A 590 -27.24 7.80 -16.60
CA ARG A 590 -26.04 7.19 -16.03
C ARG A 590 -25.78 5.83 -16.68
N THR A 591 -24.56 5.59 -17.10
CA THR A 591 -24.10 4.29 -17.59
C THR A 591 -23.09 3.72 -16.61
N ILE A 592 -23.28 2.46 -16.24
CA ILE A 592 -22.41 1.75 -15.30
C ILE A 592 -21.68 0.63 -16.05
N ILE A 593 -20.38 0.56 -15.88
CA ILE A 593 -19.51 -0.45 -16.50
C ILE A 593 -18.74 -1.16 -15.38
N ASN A 594 -18.98 -2.45 -15.22
CA ASN A 594 -18.25 -3.24 -14.20
C ASN A 594 -16.86 -3.59 -14.71
N VAL A 595 -15.85 -3.28 -13.89
CA VAL A 595 -14.45 -3.60 -14.15
C VAL A 595 -14.10 -4.90 -13.43
N TYR A 596 -13.46 -5.79 -14.15
CA TYR A 596 -13.03 -7.10 -13.66
C TYR A 596 -11.51 -7.18 -13.69
N CYS A 597 -10.95 -8.03 -12.83
CA CYS A 597 -9.51 -8.28 -12.82
C CYS A 597 -9.19 -9.75 -12.54
N SER A 598 -8.00 -10.16 -12.95
CA SER A 598 -7.47 -11.51 -12.73
C SER A 598 -5.94 -11.45 -12.61
N ALA A 599 -5.37 -12.39 -11.87
CA ALA A 599 -3.91 -12.61 -11.86
C ALA A 599 -3.43 -13.34 -13.14
N ARG A 600 -4.35 -13.97 -13.88
CA ARG A 600 -4.05 -14.68 -15.12
C ARG A 600 -4.24 -13.75 -16.32
N ASP A 601 -3.47 -13.97 -17.37
CA ASP A 601 -3.58 -13.19 -18.62
C ASP A 601 -4.41 -13.92 -19.70
N ASP A 602 -4.67 -15.21 -19.51
CA ASP A 602 -5.36 -16.10 -20.47
C ASP A 602 -6.87 -16.18 -20.27
N VAL A 603 -7.48 -15.20 -19.60
CA VAL A 603 -8.92 -15.18 -19.33
C VAL A 603 -9.72 -14.81 -20.58
N ALA A 604 -10.82 -15.53 -20.82
CA ALA A 604 -11.74 -15.32 -21.93
C ALA A 604 -13.11 -14.79 -21.49
N TYR A 605 -13.56 -15.14 -20.29
CA TYR A 605 -14.88 -14.78 -19.77
C TYR A 605 -14.79 -14.19 -18.37
N ILE A 606 -15.71 -13.29 -18.02
CA ILE A 606 -15.77 -12.72 -16.64
C ILE A 606 -16.15 -13.79 -15.61
N THR A 607 -16.62 -14.95 -16.06
CA THR A 607 -16.96 -16.10 -15.22
C THR A 607 -15.81 -17.09 -15.06
N ASP A 608 -14.68 -16.86 -15.70
CA ASP A 608 -13.52 -17.78 -15.61
C ASP A 608 -12.95 -17.81 -14.18
N PRO A 609 -12.43 -18.97 -13.75
CA PRO A 609 -11.82 -19.08 -12.41
C PRO A 609 -10.71 -18.04 -12.19
N GLY A 610 -10.78 -17.36 -11.06
CA GLY A 610 -9.80 -16.30 -10.70
C GLY A 610 -10.14 -14.92 -11.23
N VAL A 611 -11.21 -14.78 -12.01
CA VAL A 611 -11.74 -13.48 -12.40
C VAL A 611 -12.70 -12.99 -11.32
N ARG A 612 -12.57 -11.73 -10.94
CA ARG A 612 -13.47 -11.10 -9.96
C ARG A 612 -13.77 -9.68 -10.36
N LYS A 613 -14.95 -9.21 -10.02
CA LYS A 613 -15.29 -7.79 -10.12
C LYS A 613 -14.35 -7.04 -9.16
N CYS A 614 -13.74 -5.96 -9.61
CA CYS A 614 -12.81 -5.18 -8.80
C CYS A 614 -13.17 -3.70 -8.74
N GLY A 615 -14.12 -3.24 -9.56
CA GLY A 615 -14.53 -1.85 -9.53
C GLY A 615 -15.68 -1.56 -10.48
N THR A 616 -16.10 -0.31 -10.50
CA THR A 616 -17.22 0.17 -11.30
C THR A 616 -16.88 1.53 -11.89
N ILE A 617 -17.04 1.67 -13.20
CA ILE A 617 -16.94 2.96 -13.89
C ILE A 617 -18.36 3.51 -14.03
N SER A 618 -18.59 4.74 -13.60
CA SER A 618 -19.84 5.46 -13.76
C SER A 618 -19.64 6.62 -14.73
N LEU A 619 -20.49 6.70 -15.75
CA LEU A 619 -20.51 7.78 -16.73
C LEU A 619 -21.81 8.55 -16.53
N GLU A 620 -21.74 9.81 -16.14
CA GLU A 620 -22.91 10.67 -15.94
C GLU A 620 -23.22 11.41 -17.23
N LEU A 621 -24.41 11.14 -17.78
CA LEU A 621 -24.86 11.66 -19.06
C LEU A 621 -25.86 12.79 -18.85
N ASP A 622 -25.50 14.00 -19.24
CA ASP A 622 -26.45 15.13 -19.19
C ASP A 622 -27.70 14.82 -20.02
N GLY A 623 -28.87 15.08 -19.45
CA GLY A 623 -30.15 14.72 -20.02
C GLY A 623 -30.62 15.58 -21.23
N ALA A 624 -29.72 16.15 -21.98
CA ALA A 624 -30.01 17.15 -23.00
C ALA A 624 -30.55 16.61 -24.34
N ASP A 625 -31.08 15.38 -24.36
CA ASP A 625 -31.56 14.79 -25.61
C ASP A 625 -33.10 14.92 -25.86
N GLU A 626 -33.80 15.81 -25.13
CA GLU A 626 -35.23 16.00 -25.30
C GLU A 626 -35.61 16.94 -26.46
N ALA A 627 -34.64 17.60 -27.09
CA ALA A 627 -34.91 18.54 -28.16
C ALA A 627 -34.26 18.10 -29.48
N GLY A 628 -34.99 17.35 -30.26
CA GLY A 628 -34.75 17.24 -31.71
C GLY A 628 -34.23 15.93 -32.29
N GLY A 629 -35.10 15.09 -32.64
CA GLY A 629 -35.26 14.29 -33.83
C GLY A 629 -34.10 13.60 -34.57
N ALA A 630 -32.93 13.40 -33.98
CA ALA A 630 -31.88 12.64 -34.69
C ALA A 630 -31.86 11.17 -34.18
N ARG A 631 -32.21 10.25 -35.07
CA ARG A 631 -32.27 8.79 -34.89
C ARG A 631 -30.90 8.13 -34.72
N GLY A 632 -29.92 8.78 -34.04
CA GLY A 632 -28.60 8.21 -33.81
C GLY A 632 -28.41 7.75 -32.37
N ARG A 633 -27.87 6.55 -32.15
CA ARG A 633 -27.47 6.05 -30.84
C ARG A 633 -26.34 6.92 -30.28
N ARG A 634 -26.51 7.44 -29.05
CA ARG A 634 -25.47 8.24 -28.38
C ARG A 634 -24.23 7.39 -28.12
N GLU A 635 -23.07 7.84 -28.55
CA GLU A 635 -21.80 7.14 -28.36
C GLU A 635 -20.93 7.91 -27.38
N ILE A 636 -20.47 7.24 -26.34
CA ILE A 636 -19.55 7.78 -25.33
C ILE A 636 -18.20 7.08 -25.47
N ARG A 637 -17.17 7.83 -25.72
CA ARG A 637 -15.80 7.31 -25.78
C ARG A 637 -15.16 7.45 -24.41
N ALA A 638 -14.94 6.32 -23.74
CA ALA A 638 -14.23 6.26 -22.46
C ALA A 638 -12.76 5.96 -22.70
N THR A 639 -11.91 6.69 -22.03
CA THR A 639 -10.45 6.57 -22.09
C THR A 639 -9.95 6.17 -20.70
N MET A 640 -9.23 5.05 -20.63
CA MET A 640 -8.67 4.52 -19.39
C MET A 640 -7.15 4.57 -19.47
N GLN A 641 -6.52 5.04 -18.41
CA GLN A 641 -5.07 5.18 -18.30
C GLN A 641 -4.56 4.24 -17.20
N PHE A 642 -3.62 3.36 -17.53
CA PHE A 642 -3.08 2.32 -16.66
C PHE A 642 -1.61 2.50 -16.27
N GLY A 643 -0.87 3.37 -16.92
CA GLY A 643 0.57 3.58 -16.69
C GLY A 643 0.92 4.43 -15.48
N ASP A 644 -0.07 4.88 -14.70
CA ASP A 644 0.11 5.64 -13.46
C ASP A 644 -0.05 4.72 -12.24
N THR A 645 0.14 5.24 -11.05
CA THR A 645 -0.06 4.49 -9.78
C THR A 645 -1.53 4.18 -9.54
N GLU A 646 -2.42 5.03 -10.05
CA GLU A 646 -3.87 4.88 -10.00
C GLU A 646 -4.42 4.70 -11.42
N ILE A 647 -5.53 3.96 -11.54
CA ILE A 647 -6.25 3.83 -12.81
C ILE A 647 -7.17 5.05 -12.94
N LYS A 648 -7.00 5.82 -14.01
CA LYS A 648 -7.82 7.02 -14.29
C LYS A 648 -8.77 6.74 -15.45
N VAL A 649 -9.97 7.35 -15.41
CA VAL A 649 -10.95 7.26 -16.47
C VAL A 649 -11.44 8.65 -16.84
N THR A 650 -11.52 8.91 -18.15
CA THR A 650 -12.15 10.12 -18.69
C THR A 650 -13.12 9.68 -19.79
N ALA A 651 -14.10 10.51 -20.11
CA ALA A 651 -15.06 10.18 -21.15
C ALA A 651 -15.50 11.44 -21.91
N VAL A 652 -15.83 11.22 -23.18
CA VAL A 652 -16.29 12.29 -24.07
C VAL A 652 -17.48 11.77 -24.87
N ASP A 653 -18.55 12.54 -24.93
CA ASP A 653 -19.66 12.31 -25.85
C ASP A 653 -19.17 12.61 -27.27
N VAL A 654 -19.15 11.57 -28.11
CA VAL A 654 -18.57 11.67 -29.49
C VAL A 654 -19.32 12.67 -30.34
N ARG A 655 -20.64 12.76 -30.16
CA ARG A 655 -21.51 13.63 -30.99
C ARG A 655 -21.33 15.12 -30.66
N THR A 656 -21.24 15.44 -29.34
CA THR A 656 -21.17 16.84 -28.89
C THR A 656 -19.76 17.32 -28.61
N ALA A 657 -18.79 16.40 -28.57
CA ALA A 657 -17.40 16.61 -28.14
C ALA A 657 -17.29 17.15 -26.70
N LYS A 658 -18.35 17.06 -25.91
CA LYS A 658 -18.35 17.49 -24.50
C LYS A 658 -17.80 16.41 -23.60
N THR A 659 -17.05 16.83 -22.57
CA THR A 659 -16.57 15.93 -21.52
C THR A 659 -17.76 15.39 -20.73
N VAL A 660 -17.78 14.07 -20.54
CA VAL A 660 -18.73 13.36 -19.70
C VAL A 660 -18.05 13.09 -18.35
N ARG A 661 -18.73 13.40 -17.28
CA ARG A 661 -18.21 13.09 -15.93
C ARG A 661 -18.06 11.58 -15.81
N ALA A 662 -16.83 11.14 -15.64
CA ALA A 662 -16.47 9.73 -15.50
C ALA A 662 -15.78 9.52 -14.16
N THR A 663 -16.24 8.55 -13.40
CA THR A 663 -15.62 8.16 -12.14
C THR A 663 -15.38 6.66 -12.14
N ILE A 664 -14.30 6.24 -11.49
CA ILE A 664 -14.02 4.82 -11.26
C ILE A 664 -14.02 4.59 -9.74
N ASP A 665 -14.72 3.56 -9.31
CA ASP A 665 -14.88 3.24 -7.90
C ASP A 665 -14.48 1.78 -7.66
N PHE A 666 -13.53 1.59 -6.77
CA PHE A 666 -13.01 0.29 -6.33
C PHE A 666 -13.45 -0.06 -4.89
N LEU A 667 -14.19 0.82 -4.21
CA LEU A 667 -14.57 0.67 -2.80
C LEU A 667 -16.03 0.25 -2.60
N SER A 668 -16.87 0.41 -3.65
CA SER A 668 -18.28 -0.01 -3.63
C SER A 668 -18.43 -1.37 -4.30
N ASN A 669 -18.43 -2.45 -3.54
CA ASN A 669 -18.63 -3.81 -4.04
C ASN A 669 -20.05 -4.31 -3.75
#